data_7e9cd82f7ca17838365f37f7bd7ebce6
#
_entry.id   7e9cd82f7ca17838365f37f7bd7ebce6
#
_cell.length_a   1.000
_cell.length_b   1.000
_cell.length_c   1.000
_cell.angle_alpha   90.00
_cell.angle_beta   90.00
_cell.angle_gamma   90.00
#
_symmetry.space_group_name_H-M   'P 1'
#
loop_
_entity.id
_entity.type
_entity.pdbx_description
1 polymer ?
#
loop_
_entity_poly.entity_id
_entity_poly.type
_entity_poly.pdbx_seq_one_letter_code
_entity_poly.pdbx_strand_id
1 'polypeptide(L)'
;MHFYKRWNNITGWAVFAVAAMVYLMTMEPVSSLWDCSEFIATSYKLEVGHPPGAPLFMMLARLATLFAFGNPDYVGIAVNAMNSLASAFCILFLFWTITHLARRLVTRDGAQLTAANTWAVLGAGAVGALAYTFTDTFWFSAVEGEVYALSSMFTALVVWLMLKWEEQADEPHSSRWIVLIAYLMGLSIGVHILNLLCIPALVFIYYFRKTATVTWRGIALSTLVSGAMIVFVNNIIIPYTVWIGAQIDTLFVNTFGLPVNSGITLFALALIIGLGWAAWAAHKRGRVLLNIILLSTTMILVGYSSYASVTIRAAANPPMNSNNPNNPHALLSLLNRDQYGDRPLLYGAQYSAPPEGVKEKKVWYLDEDGKYKTATVLTGYTHAPEFMQLFPRMWNYSKGEKAYKEWAAYRTKTETLRDDKGEVLRDAQGRPMRGETLDFGRKRAYTDSYGETRTVTEPTFWENVHFFFNYQLSYMYWRYFMWNFVGRQSDIQPSRTTITDGNWLSGIRWIDEKYVGPQDNLPREIAENKGRNTYYFLPFLLGLIGLVYQLNRDQRNFSIVLWLFVMMGIALVFYFNTSPGEPRERDYVYAGSFYAFSIWIGFGVLALRDLIARLSKRDNVATAAAATVVAMSVPAILAAQNWDDHDRSHRTMARDIGWNYLQSTL
;
A
#
# COMPACT_ATOMS: atom_id res chain seq x y z
N MET A 1 -19.21 8.28 -30.97
CA MET A 1 -17.90 8.41 -30.27
C MET A 1 -17.62 9.84 -29.79
N HIS A 2 -17.81 10.90 -30.57
CA HIS A 2 -17.57 12.28 -30.14
C HIS A 2 -18.41 12.71 -28.93
N PHE A 3 -19.71 12.37 -28.90
CA PHE A 3 -20.60 12.60 -27.74
C PHE A 3 -20.07 11.96 -26.46
N TYR A 4 -19.70 10.68 -26.53
CA TYR A 4 -19.11 9.97 -25.37
C TYR A 4 -17.82 10.66 -24.88
N LYS A 5 -16.85 10.95 -25.76
CA LYS A 5 -15.57 11.57 -25.36
C LYS A 5 -15.79 12.90 -24.66
N ARG A 6 -16.70 13.74 -25.18
CA ARG A 6 -17.03 15.04 -24.57
C ARG A 6 -17.58 14.85 -23.14
N TRP A 7 -18.62 14.05 -22.99
CA TRP A 7 -19.27 13.85 -21.69
C TRP A 7 -18.40 13.09 -20.71
N ASN A 8 -17.58 12.14 -21.17
CA ASN A 8 -16.61 11.44 -20.33
C ASN A 8 -15.59 12.40 -19.72
N ASN A 9 -15.11 13.37 -20.48
CA ASN A 9 -14.20 14.38 -19.95
C ASN A 9 -14.94 15.33 -18.98
N ILE A 10 -16.12 15.83 -19.33
CA ILE A 10 -16.88 16.73 -18.45
C ILE A 10 -17.20 16.04 -17.12
N THR A 11 -17.74 14.82 -17.16
CA THR A 11 -18.07 14.07 -15.93
C THR A 11 -16.84 13.73 -15.12
N GLY A 12 -15.72 13.34 -15.77
CA GLY A 12 -14.47 13.06 -15.07
C GLY A 12 -13.95 14.27 -14.30
N TRP A 13 -13.91 15.45 -14.94
CA TRP A 13 -13.51 16.68 -14.26
C TRP A 13 -14.52 17.14 -13.20
N ALA A 14 -15.81 16.86 -13.37
CA ALA A 14 -16.80 17.12 -12.32
C ALA A 14 -16.56 16.21 -11.09
N VAL A 15 -16.28 14.93 -11.28
CA VAL A 15 -15.93 13.99 -10.21
C VAL A 15 -14.63 14.42 -9.52
N PHE A 16 -13.61 14.85 -10.29
CA PHE A 16 -12.39 15.45 -9.74
C PHE A 16 -12.70 16.67 -8.86
N ALA A 17 -13.53 17.58 -9.35
CA ALA A 17 -13.88 18.80 -8.63
C ALA A 17 -14.59 18.49 -7.31
N VAL A 18 -15.49 17.50 -7.29
CA VAL A 18 -16.14 17.03 -6.05
C VAL A 18 -15.12 16.48 -5.07
N ALA A 19 -14.24 15.57 -5.51
CA ALA A 19 -13.21 14.99 -4.65
C ALA A 19 -12.22 16.06 -4.14
N ALA A 20 -11.75 16.96 -5.01
CA ALA A 20 -10.85 18.05 -4.64
C ALA A 20 -11.50 18.99 -3.60
N MET A 21 -12.76 19.36 -3.82
CA MET A 21 -13.50 20.22 -2.90
C MET A 21 -13.64 19.55 -1.53
N VAL A 22 -14.06 18.29 -1.47
CA VAL A 22 -14.20 17.54 -0.22
C VAL A 22 -12.89 17.47 0.53
N TYR A 23 -11.82 17.02 -0.12
CA TYR A 23 -10.52 16.84 0.53
C TYR A 23 -9.90 18.17 1.00
N LEU A 24 -10.00 19.24 0.19
CA LEU A 24 -9.52 20.57 0.57
C LEU A 24 -10.32 21.19 1.73
N MET A 25 -11.64 20.90 1.81
CA MET A 25 -12.48 21.37 2.92
C MET A 25 -12.22 20.62 4.22
N THR A 26 -11.87 19.34 4.14
CA THR A 26 -11.73 18.44 5.30
C THR A 26 -10.27 18.18 5.70
N MET A 27 -9.29 18.73 4.98
CA MET A 27 -7.87 18.52 5.28
C MET A 27 -7.45 19.17 6.60
N GLU A 28 -6.45 18.57 7.22
CA GLU A 28 -5.86 19.08 8.46
C GLU A 28 -5.11 20.41 8.20
N PRO A 29 -5.33 21.47 9.01
CA PRO A 29 -4.70 22.77 8.76
C PRO A 29 -3.22 22.81 9.14
N VAL A 30 -2.76 21.86 9.93
CA VAL A 30 -1.37 21.75 10.42
C VAL A 30 -0.82 20.37 10.10
N SER A 31 -0.08 19.77 11.00
CA SER A 31 0.39 18.38 10.84
C SER A 31 -0.45 17.41 11.64
N SER A 32 -0.66 16.21 11.09
CA SER A 32 -1.13 15.05 11.86
C SER A 32 -0.02 14.51 12.75
N LEU A 33 -0.36 13.59 13.65
CA LEU A 33 0.59 12.78 14.39
C LEU A 33 1.31 11.79 13.44
N TRP A 34 2.32 11.09 13.97
CA TRP A 34 3.16 10.11 13.25
C TRP A 34 4.04 10.76 12.18
N ASP A 35 4.21 10.09 11.03
CA ASP A 35 5.16 10.44 9.99
C ASP A 35 4.83 11.76 9.27
N CYS A 36 3.56 12.22 9.32
CA CYS A 36 3.11 13.45 8.65
C CYS A 36 3.89 14.69 9.13
N SER A 37 4.10 14.81 10.44
CA SER A 37 4.86 15.94 11.01
C SER A 37 6.31 15.95 10.50
N GLU A 38 6.94 14.77 10.41
CA GLU A 38 8.28 14.63 9.86
C GLU A 38 8.31 15.01 8.38
N PHE A 39 7.39 14.49 7.56
CA PHE A 39 7.33 14.81 6.14
C PHE A 39 7.11 16.30 5.88
N ILE A 40 6.26 16.96 6.64
CA ILE A 40 6.01 18.41 6.49
C ILE A 40 7.25 19.20 6.88
N ALA A 41 7.87 18.91 8.03
CA ALA A 41 9.04 19.62 8.52
C ALA A 41 10.25 19.43 7.61
N THR A 42 10.56 18.19 7.25
CA THR A 42 11.68 17.84 6.40
C THR A 42 11.50 18.36 4.97
N SER A 43 10.28 18.36 4.43
CA SER A 43 10.01 18.96 3.10
C SER A 43 10.26 20.45 3.09
N TYR A 44 9.86 21.19 4.10
CA TYR A 44 10.00 22.65 4.17
C TYR A 44 11.45 23.09 4.05
N LYS A 45 12.37 22.34 4.65
CA LYS A 45 13.81 22.64 4.63
C LYS A 45 14.63 21.75 3.69
N LEU A 46 14.00 20.81 2.98
CA LEU A 46 14.67 19.75 2.22
C LEU A 46 15.71 19.02 3.08
N GLU A 47 15.28 18.48 4.20
CA GLU A 47 16.06 17.64 5.11
C GLU A 47 15.92 16.16 4.73
N VAL A 48 16.56 15.27 5.47
CA VAL A 48 16.55 13.83 5.21
C VAL A 48 15.72 13.11 6.29
N GLY A 49 14.53 12.66 5.90
CA GLY A 49 13.62 11.91 6.76
C GLY A 49 14.00 10.42 6.88
N HIS A 50 13.16 9.67 7.59
CA HIS A 50 13.33 8.24 7.83
C HIS A 50 13.41 7.41 6.53
N PRO A 51 14.09 6.24 6.54
CA PRO A 51 14.20 5.38 5.37
C PRO A 51 12.86 4.88 4.82
N PRO A 52 12.69 4.92 3.48
CA PRO A 52 13.71 5.17 2.46
C PRO A 52 13.86 6.62 2.00
N GLY A 53 13.32 7.63 2.71
CA GLY A 53 13.58 9.05 2.47
C GLY A 53 12.64 9.76 1.49
N ALA A 54 11.80 9.05 0.73
CA ALA A 54 10.76 9.58 -0.20
C ALA A 54 11.14 10.87 -0.98
N PRO A 55 12.27 10.90 -1.74
CA PRO A 55 12.84 12.15 -2.26
C PRO A 55 11.94 12.92 -3.22
N LEU A 56 11.18 12.24 -4.07
CA LEU A 56 10.26 12.93 -4.98
C LEU A 56 9.11 13.58 -4.22
N PHE A 57 8.56 12.88 -3.21
CA PHE A 57 7.55 13.47 -2.34
C PHE A 57 8.09 14.74 -1.67
N MET A 58 9.30 14.67 -1.09
CA MET A 58 9.95 15.80 -0.43
C MET A 58 10.13 17.00 -1.36
N MET A 59 10.57 16.79 -2.60
CA MET A 59 10.73 17.85 -3.58
C MET A 59 9.39 18.48 -3.98
N LEU A 60 8.36 17.67 -4.23
CA LEU A 60 7.04 18.18 -4.57
C LEU A 60 6.39 18.92 -3.39
N ALA A 61 6.53 18.39 -2.18
CA ALA A 61 6.06 19.04 -0.97
C ALA A 61 6.82 20.37 -0.72
N ARG A 62 8.13 20.41 -0.98
CA ARG A 62 8.87 21.68 -0.95
C ARG A 62 8.32 22.72 -1.94
N LEU A 63 7.99 22.30 -3.15
CA LEU A 63 7.34 23.20 -4.11
C LEU A 63 5.99 23.69 -3.61
N ALA A 64 5.19 22.82 -2.97
CA ALA A 64 3.93 23.21 -2.35
C ALA A 64 4.14 24.25 -1.24
N THR A 65 5.19 24.12 -0.43
CA THR A 65 5.47 25.08 0.66
C THR A 65 5.84 26.49 0.15
N LEU A 66 6.13 26.69 -1.15
CA LEU A 66 6.29 28.04 -1.72
C LEU A 66 4.99 28.84 -1.64
N PHE A 67 3.82 28.19 -1.67
CA PHE A 67 2.52 28.81 -1.49
C PHE A 67 2.22 29.21 -0.03
N ALA A 68 3.10 28.89 0.92
CA ALA A 68 3.07 29.45 2.27
C ALA A 68 3.64 30.87 2.34
N PHE A 69 4.22 31.38 1.25
CA PHE A 69 4.75 32.74 1.13
C PHE A 69 5.73 33.14 2.26
N GLY A 70 6.48 32.16 2.77
CA GLY A 70 7.44 32.36 3.86
C GLY A 70 6.85 32.33 5.26
N ASN A 71 5.55 32.18 5.41
CA ASN A 71 4.91 32.02 6.73
C ASN A 71 4.89 30.54 7.15
N PRO A 72 5.58 30.13 8.24
CA PRO A 72 5.61 28.76 8.72
C PRO A 72 4.23 28.18 9.06
N ASP A 73 3.28 29.02 9.48
CA ASP A 73 1.92 28.59 9.87
C ASP A 73 1.14 27.98 8.69
N TYR A 74 1.49 28.35 7.46
CA TYR A 74 0.84 27.83 6.25
C TYR A 74 1.57 26.65 5.60
N VAL A 75 2.70 26.21 6.15
CA VAL A 75 3.48 25.11 5.58
C VAL A 75 2.71 23.80 5.63
N GLY A 76 2.08 23.48 6.78
CA GLY A 76 1.29 22.28 6.94
C GLY A 76 0.13 22.21 5.94
N ILE A 77 -0.67 23.27 5.88
CA ILE A 77 -1.82 23.34 4.96
C ILE A 77 -1.39 23.25 3.49
N ALA A 78 -0.24 23.80 3.11
CA ALA A 78 0.26 23.76 1.74
C ALA A 78 0.62 22.32 1.33
N VAL A 79 1.26 21.55 2.21
CA VAL A 79 1.63 20.14 1.95
C VAL A 79 0.37 19.25 1.95
N ASN A 80 -0.55 19.46 2.89
CA ASN A 80 -1.82 18.73 2.95
C ASN A 80 -2.67 19.00 1.69
N ALA A 81 -2.71 20.25 1.21
CA ALA A 81 -3.41 20.61 -0.02
C ALA A 81 -2.81 19.92 -1.26
N MET A 82 -1.48 19.78 -1.33
CA MET A 82 -0.81 19.00 -2.39
C MET A 82 -1.32 17.55 -2.38
N ASN A 83 -1.40 16.91 -1.21
CA ASN A 83 -1.89 15.54 -1.07
C ASN A 83 -3.38 15.42 -1.40
N SER A 84 -4.20 16.38 -0.97
CA SER A 84 -5.62 16.45 -1.31
C SER A 84 -5.82 16.51 -2.83
N LEU A 85 -5.06 17.34 -3.52
CA LEU A 85 -5.12 17.43 -4.98
C LEU A 85 -4.59 16.17 -5.67
N ALA A 86 -3.49 15.56 -5.18
CA ALA A 86 -2.99 14.30 -5.70
C ALA A 86 -4.05 13.18 -5.56
N SER A 87 -4.75 13.13 -4.42
CA SER A 87 -5.86 12.20 -4.20
C SER A 87 -7.03 12.46 -5.16
N ALA A 88 -7.38 13.71 -5.41
CA ALA A 88 -8.42 14.05 -6.40
C ALA A 88 -8.02 13.62 -7.83
N PHE A 89 -6.75 13.75 -8.22
CA PHE A 89 -6.24 13.20 -9.47
C PHE A 89 -6.32 11.67 -9.51
N CYS A 90 -6.07 10.97 -8.39
CA CYS A 90 -6.29 9.53 -8.30
C CYS A 90 -7.75 9.17 -8.63
N ILE A 91 -8.72 9.92 -8.11
CA ILE A 91 -10.15 9.74 -8.39
C ILE A 91 -10.47 9.99 -9.87
N LEU A 92 -9.88 11.01 -10.49
CA LEU A 92 -10.02 11.28 -11.92
C LEU A 92 -9.54 10.11 -12.78
N PHE A 93 -8.36 9.59 -12.49
CA PHE A 93 -7.82 8.44 -13.23
C PHE A 93 -8.61 7.16 -12.96
N LEU A 94 -9.14 6.98 -11.75
CA LEU A 94 -10.07 5.89 -11.44
C LEU A 94 -11.36 6.00 -12.27
N PHE A 95 -11.97 7.17 -12.33
CA PHE A 95 -13.14 7.42 -13.15
C PHE A 95 -12.87 7.02 -14.60
N TRP A 96 -11.78 7.50 -15.20
CA TRP A 96 -11.44 7.15 -16.56
C TRP A 96 -11.10 5.68 -16.76
N THR A 97 -10.50 5.02 -15.77
CA THR A 97 -10.26 3.57 -15.78
C THR A 97 -11.59 2.80 -15.80
N ILE A 98 -12.52 3.15 -14.91
CA ILE A 98 -13.84 2.52 -14.85
C ILE A 98 -14.60 2.73 -16.16
N THR A 99 -14.67 3.97 -16.67
CA THR A 99 -15.41 4.25 -17.91
C THR A 99 -14.78 3.58 -19.13
N HIS A 100 -13.45 3.45 -19.17
CA HIS A 100 -12.77 2.70 -20.22
C HIS A 100 -13.19 1.21 -20.21
N LEU A 101 -13.10 0.55 -19.08
CA LEU A 101 -13.45 -0.86 -18.94
C LEU A 101 -14.97 -1.09 -19.09
N ALA A 102 -15.80 -0.22 -18.51
CA ALA A 102 -17.26 -0.25 -18.63
C ALA A 102 -17.71 -0.12 -20.11
N ARG A 103 -17.09 0.79 -20.85
CA ARG A 103 -17.35 0.95 -22.27
C ARG A 103 -17.10 -0.36 -23.05
N ARG A 104 -16.01 -1.06 -22.75
CA ARG A 104 -15.71 -2.37 -23.35
C ARG A 104 -16.76 -3.41 -23.02
N LEU A 105 -17.24 -3.44 -21.79
CA LEU A 105 -18.31 -4.35 -21.36
C LEU A 105 -19.60 -4.13 -22.15
N VAL A 106 -20.01 -2.88 -22.38
CA VAL A 106 -21.26 -2.55 -23.08
C VAL A 106 -21.14 -2.58 -24.60
N THR A 107 -19.92 -2.47 -25.17
CA THR A 107 -19.69 -2.55 -26.63
C THR A 107 -19.14 -3.91 -27.08
N ARG A 108 -19.12 -4.89 -26.19
CA ARG A 108 -18.73 -6.24 -26.53
C ARG A 108 -19.65 -6.81 -27.64
N ASP A 109 -19.13 -7.75 -28.41
CA ASP A 109 -19.84 -8.43 -29.48
C ASP A 109 -20.33 -7.49 -30.61
N GLY A 110 -19.65 -6.34 -30.78
CA GLY A 110 -19.97 -5.37 -31.84
C GLY A 110 -21.14 -4.45 -31.54
N ALA A 111 -21.66 -4.46 -30.30
CA ALA A 111 -22.75 -3.56 -29.91
C ALA A 111 -22.35 -2.08 -30.05
N GLN A 112 -23.25 -1.26 -30.60
CA GLN A 112 -22.99 0.16 -30.74
C GLN A 112 -23.08 0.89 -29.40
N LEU A 113 -22.27 1.93 -29.26
CA LEU A 113 -22.30 2.81 -28.07
C LEU A 113 -23.51 3.78 -28.22
N THR A 114 -24.70 3.34 -27.78
CA THR A 114 -25.89 4.13 -27.72
C THR A 114 -25.81 5.25 -26.68
N ALA A 115 -26.79 6.20 -26.70
CA ALA A 115 -26.90 7.20 -25.64
C ALA A 115 -27.15 6.55 -24.26
N ALA A 116 -28.00 5.52 -24.20
CA ALA A 116 -28.26 4.76 -22.98
C ALA A 116 -26.97 4.10 -22.43
N ASN A 117 -26.21 3.43 -23.31
CA ASN A 117 -24.92 2.85 -22.96
C ASN A 117 -23.91 3.91 -22.49
N THR A 118 -23.89 5.08 -23.15
CA THR A 118 -23.01 6.19 -22.75
C THR A 118 -23.31 6.65 -21.32
N TRP A 119 -24.57 6.93 -21.00
CA TRP A 119 -24.96 7.39 -19.67
C TRP A 119 -24.74 6.30 -18.58
N ALA A 120 -24.98 5.03 -18.91
CA ALA A 120 -24.69 3.94 -18.00
C ALA A 120 -23.17 3.82 -17.68
N VAL A 121 -22.31 3.98 -18.70
CA VAL A 121 -20.85 3.99 -18.53
C VAL A 121 -20.38 5.17 -17.69
N LEU A 122 -20.93 6.37 -17.94
CA LEU A 122 -20.62 7.57 -17.15
C LEU A 122 -21.10 7.42 -15.69
N GLY A 123 -22.31 6.86 -15.51
CA GLY A 123 -22.85 6.54 -14.18
C GLY A 123 -21.97 5.54 -13.43
N ALA A 124 -21.53 4.48 -14.11
CA ALA A 124 -20.61 3.50 -13.53
C ALA A 124 -19.30 4.14 -13.06
N GLY A 125 -18.72 5.02 -13.92
CA GLY A 125 -17.53 5.78 -13.54
C GLY A 125 -17.75 6.69 -12.35
N ALA A 126 -18.84 7.45 -12.33
CA ALA A 126 -19.15 8.38 -11.25
C ALA A 126 -19.39 7.65 -9.91
N VAL A 127 -20.22 6.60 -9.91
CA VAL A 127 -20.52 5.84 -8.69
C VAL A 127 -19.27 5.16 -8.13
N GLY A 128 -18.49 4.46 -8.97
CA GLY A 128 -17.30 3.77 -8.50
C GLY A 128 -16.21 4.72 -8.00
N ALA A 129 -15.96 5.82 -8.72
CA ALA A 129 -14.96 6.81 -8.33
C ALA A 129 -15.38 7.58 -7.06
N LEU A 130 -16.64 8.01 -6.95
CA LEU A 130 -17.13 8.68 -5.76
C LEU A 130 -17.25 7.72 -4.56
N ALA A 131 -17.56 6.44 -4.78
CA ALA A 131 -17.51 5.46 -3.70
C ALA A 131 -16.10 5.38 -3.10
N TYR A 132 -15.05 5.32 -3.94
CA TYR A 132 -13.67 5.35 -3.47
C TYR A 132 -13.28 6.68 -2.81
N THR A 133 -13.80 7.80 -3.30
CA THR A 133 -13.59 9.13 -2.71
C THR A 133 -13.94 9.17 -1.22
N PHE A 134 -15.04 8.50 -0.86
CA PHE A 134 -15.60 8.54 0.48
C PHE A 134 -15.32 7.28 1.31
N THR A 135 -14.41 6.39 0.86
CA THR A 135 -13.97 5.26 1.70
C THR A 135 -13.14 5.76 2.89
N ASP A 136 -13.29 5.10 4.03
CA ASP A 136 -12.61 5.42 5.29
C ASP A 136 -11.09 5.60 5.09
N THR A 137 -10.40 4.58 4.58
CA THR A 137 -8.95 4.56 4.41
C THR A 137 -8.43 5.62 3.42
N PHE A 138 -9.11 5.79 2.27
CA PHE A 138 -8.60 6.70 1.25
C PHE A 138 -8.82 8.17 1.60
N TRP A 139 -9.99 8.50 2.16
CA TRP A 139 -10.27 9.85 2.63
C TRP A 139 -9.32 10.25 3.75
N PHE A 140 -9.08 9.35 4.70
CA PHE A 140 -8.09 9.57 5.75
C PHE A 140 -6.72 9.96 5.20
N SER A 141 -6.21 9.19 4.21
CA SER A 141 -4.92 9.46 3.57
C SER A 141 -4.90 10.72 2.69
N ALA A 142 -6.05 11.16 2.18
CA ALA A 142 -6.15 12.30 1.28
C ALA A 142 -6.03 13.66 1.99
N VAL A 143 -6.29 13.72 3.30
CA VAL A 143 -6.39 14.96 4.07
C VAL A 143 -5.16 15.26 4.92
N GLU A 144 -4.10 14.49 4.78
CA GLU A 144 -2.85 14.63 5.54
C GLU A 144 -1.60 14.53 4.67
N GLY A 145 -0.48 15.10 5.16
CA GLY A 145 0.80 15.18 4.45
C GLY A 145 1.61 13.90 4.46
N GLU A 146 1.13 12.84 3.75
CA GLU A 146 1.72 11.51 3.74
C GLU A 146 1.94 10.98 2.32
N VAL A 147 2.88 10.06 2.13
CA VAL A 147 3.29 9.55 0.80
C VAL A 147 2.19 8.74 0.09
N TYR A 148 1.19 8.21 0.79
CA TYR A 148 0.21 7.26 0.25
C TYR A 148 -0.76 7.88 -0.76
N ALA A 149 -1.13 9.14 -0.56
CA ALA A 149 -1.96 9.90 -1.50
C ALA A 149 -1.29 9.99 -2.89
N LEU A 150 -0.04 10.44 -2.89
CA LEU A 150 0.74 10.60 -4.13
C LEU A 150 1.07 9.23 -4.76
N SER A 151 1.37 8.21 -3.96
CA SER A 151 1.58 6.83 -4.42
C SER A 151 0.34 6.25 -5.10
N SER A 152 -0.85 6.47 -4.53
CA SER A 152 -2.12 6.03 -5.12
C SER A 152 -2.41 6.75 -6.43
N MET A 153 -2.09 8.05 -6.52
CA MET A 153 -2.19 8.81 -7.77
C MET A 153 -1.30 8.21 -8.87
N PHE A 154 -0.03 7.88 -8.56
CA PHE A 154 0.87 7.24 -9.54
C PHE A 154 0.34 5.89 -9.99
N THR A 155 -0.19 5.07 -9.08
CA THR A 155 -0.81 3.78 -9.43
C THR A 155 -1.98 3.97 -10.39
N ALA A 156 -2.91 4.86 -10.06
CA ALA A 156 -4.08 5.13 -10.91
C ALA A 156 -3.70 5.69 -12.28
N LEU A 157 -2.72 6.61 -12.32
CA LEU A 157 -2.19 7.20 -13.54
C LEU A 157 -1.57 6.14 -14.46
N VAL A 158 -0.70 5.28 -13.90
CA VAL A 158 0.01 4.25 -14.68
C VAL A 158 -0.97 3.21 -15.23
N VAL A 159 -1.95 2.78 -14.45
CA VAL A 159 -3.01 1.87 -14.90
C VAL A 159 -3.83 2.52 -16.04
N TRP A 160 -4.25 3.77 -15.87
CA TRP A 160 -4.98 4.51 -16.91
C TRP A 160 -4.17 4.69 -18.20
N LEU A 161 -2.88 5.05 -18.09
CA LEU A 161 -1.98 5.18 -19.25
C LEU A 161 -1.79 3.85 -19.98
N MET A 162 -1.74 2.73 -19.26
CA MET A 162 -1.64 1.41 -19.88
C MET A 162 -2.91 1.06 -20.67
N LEU A 163 -4.09 1.44 -20.19
CA LEU A 163 -5.34 1.32 -20.94
C LEU A 163 -5.36 2.25 -22.17
N LYS A 164 -4.75 3.44 -22.09
CA LYS A 164 -4.54 4.31 -23.26
C LYS A 164 -3.60 3.69 -24.28
N TRP A 165 -2.49 3.10 -23.82
CA TRP A 165 -1.62 2.33 -24.72
C TRP A 165 -2.40 1.20 -25.39
N GLU A 166 -3.22 0.48 -24.68
CA GLU A 166 -4.01 -0.63 -25.21
C GLU A 166 -4.94 -0.20 -26.35
N GLU A 167 -5.55 0.98 -26.26
CA GLU A 167 -6.37 1.55 -27.34
C GLU A 167 -5.54 1.87 -28.60
N GLN A 168 -4.29 2.30 -28.43
CA GLN A 168 -3.42 2.80 -29.49
C GLN A 168 -2.29 1.82 -29.85
N ALA A 169 -2.35 0.58 -29.37
CA ALA A 169 -1.23 -0.37 -29.45
C ALA A 169 -0.80 -0.72 -30.89
N ASP A 170 -1.68 -0.51 -31.87
CA ASP A 170 -1.40 -0.76 -33.30
C ASP A 170 -1.07 0.54 -34.06
N GLU A 171 -1.12 1.69 -33.40
CA GLU A 171 -0.73 2.98 -34.00
C GLU A 171 0.81 3.12 -34.05
N PRO A 172 1.35 3.85 -35.03
CA PRO A 172 2.75 4.20 -35.05
C PRO A 172 3.19 4.88 -33.76
N HIS A 173 4.37 4.51 -33.25
CA HIS A 173 4.95 5.08 -32.02
C HIS A 173 4.14 4.81 -30.74
N SER A 174 3.26 3.82 -30.70
CA SER A 174 2.50 3.45 -29.49
C SER A 174 3.40 3.10 -28.29
N SER A 175 4.64 2.62 -28.54
CA SER A 175 5.63 2.32 -27.50
C SER A 175 5.99 3.52 -26.61
N ARG A 176 5.74 4.76 -27.05
CA ARG A 176 5.93 5.98 -26.23
C ARG A 176 5.18 5.93 -24.90
N TRP A 177 4.01 5.29 -24.88
CA TRP A 177 3.24 5.13 -23.66
C TRP A 177 3.92 4.20 -22.67
N ILE A 178 4.52 3.09 -23.16
CA ILE A 178 5.25 2.14 -22.30
C ILE A 178 6.49 2.83 -21.70
N VAL A 179 7.21 3.62 -22.51
CA VAL A 179 8.37 4.38 -22.05
C VAL A 179 7.99 5.44 -21.02
N LEU A 180 6.85 6.14 -21.22
CA LEU A 180 6.31 7.09 -20.25
C LEU A 180 5.89 6.39 -18.94
N ILE A 181 5.21 5.24 -19.04
CA ILE A 181 4.87 4.43 -17.87
C ILE A 181 6.11 4.03 -17.10
N ALA A 182 7.16 3.59 -17.78
CA ALA A 182 8.44 3.23 -17.16
C ALA A 182 9.08 4.43 -16.42
N TYR A 183 9.03 5.63 -17.01
CA TYR A 183 9.49 6.86 -16.34
C TYR A 183 8.69 7.18 -15.08
N LEU A 184 7.36 7.12 -15.15
CA LEU A 184 6.47 7.34 -14.00
C LEU A 184 6.66 6.29 -12.91
N MET A 185 6.92 5.04 -13.29
CA MET A 185 7.28 3.97 -12.34
C MET A 185 8.61 4.30 -11.63
N GLY A 186 9.61 4.78 -12.37
CA GLY A 186 10.87 5.25 -11.79
C GLY A 186 10.69 6.44 -10.84
N LEU A 187 9.88 7.43 -11.21
CA LEU A 187 9.53 8.54 -10.34
C LEU A 187 8.81 8.08 -9.07
N SER A 188 7.87 7.15 -9.20
CA SER A 188 7.09 6.66 -8.07
C SER A 188 7.92 5.94 -7.01
N ILE A 189 9.07 5.36 -7.38
CA ILE A 189 10.03 4.80 -6.41
C ILE A 189 10.51 5.88 -5.43
N GLY A 190 10.67 7.11 -5.91
CA GLY A 190 11.00 8.28 -5.07
C GLY A 190 9.83 8.80 -4.21
N VAL A 191 8.67 8.16 -4.27
CA VAL A 191 7.53 8.39 -3.37
C VAL A 191 7.32 7.17 -2.48
N HIS A 192 6.94 6.05 -3.11
CA HIS A 192 6.71 4.78 -2.41
C HIS A 192 6.72 3.60 -3.39
N ILE A 193 7.32 2.47 -3.01
CA ILE A 193 7.49 1.30 -3.88
C ILE A 193 6.19 0.51 -4.13
N LEU A 194 5.11 0.77 -3.42
CA LEU A 194 3.82 0.07 -3.59
C LEU A 194 3.29 0.13 -5.03
N ASN A 195 3.63 1.18 -5.78
CA ASN A 195 3.22 1.28 -7.18
C ASN A 195 3.77 0.13 -8.06
N LEU A 196 4.90 -0.49 -7.70
CA LEU A 196 5.45 -1.64 -8.44
C LEU A 196 4.48 -2.84 -8.45
N LEU A 197 3.56 -2.92 -7.50
CA LEU A 197 2.59 -4.01 -7.40
C LEU A 197 1.50 -3.96 -8.48
N CYS A 198 1.38 -2.87 -9.23
CA CYS A 198 0.51 -2.85 -10.42
C CYS A 198 1.14 -3.54 -11.65
N ILE A 199 2.45 -3.86 -11.65
CA ILE A 199 3.15 -4.50 -12.77
C ILE A 199 2.41 -5.73 -13.32
N PRO A 200 1.91 -6.68 -12.51
CA PRO A 200 1.17 -7.82 -13.04
C PRO A 200 -0.04 -7.41 -13.89
N ALA A 201 -0.83 -6.46 -13.42
CA ALA A 201 -1.96 -5.94 -14.20
C ALA A 201 -1.50 -5.34 -15.54
N LEU A 202 -0.40 -4.57 -15.57
CA LEU A 202 0.16 -3.98 -16.78
C LEU A 202 0.64 -5.05 -17.77
N VAL A 203 1.33 -6.08 -17.28
CA VAL A 203 1.81 -7.20 -18.09
C VAL A 203 0.64 -7.98 -18.69
N PHE A 204 -0.45 -8.19 -17.91
CA PHE A 204 -1.64 -8.88 -18.42
C PHE A 204 -2.42 -8.03 -19.45
N ILE A 205 -2.49 -6.69 -19.30
CA ILE A 205 -3.02 -5.81 -20.34
C ILE A 205 -2.21 -5.98 -21.63
N TYR A 206 -0.87 -5.98 -21.53
CA TYR A 206 0.01 -6.18 -22.67
C TYR A 206 -0.21 -7.56 -23.33
N TYR A 207 -0.25 -8.61 -22.53
CA TYR A 207 -0.47 -9.97 -23.01
C TYR A 207 -1.80 -10.12 -23.76
N PHE A 208 -2.90 -9.67 -23.15
CA PHE A 208 -4.23 -9.79 -23.78
C PHE A 208 -4.38 -8.93 -25.03
N ARG A 209 -3.66 -7.82 -25.12
CA ARG A 209 -3.67 -6.97 -26.32
C ARG A 209 -2.87 -7.54 -27.47
N LYS A 210 -1.76 -8.20 -27.18
CA LYS A 210 -0.84 -8.75 -28.20
C LYS A 210 -1.14 -10.20 -28.59
N THR A 211 -2.01 -10.88 -27.86
CA THR A 211 -2.30 -12.31 -28.07
C THR A 211 -3.79 -12.51 -28.37
N ALA A 212 -4.10 -13.05 -29.55
CA ALA A 212 -5.49 -13.31 -29.95
C ALA A 212 -6.14 -14.42 -29.10
N THR A 213 -5.39 -15.52 -28.85
CA THR A 213 -5.85 -16.69 -28.09
C THR A 213 -5.17 -16.77 -26.73
N VAL A 214 -5.96 -16.74 -25.66
CA VAL A 214 -5.44 -16.88 -24.29
C VAL A 214 -5.18 -18.37 -24.02
N THR A 215 -3.97 -18.69 -23.57
CA THR A 215 -3.57 -20.06 -23.20
C THR A 215 -3.08 -20.09 -21.77
N TRP A 216 -3.20 -21.23 -21.07
CA TRP A 216 -2.69 -21.39 -19.71
C TRP A 216 -1.17 -21.15 -19.63
N ARG A 217 -0.42 -21.55 -20.70
CA ARG A 217 1.02 -21.29 -20.80
C ARG A 217 1.34 -19.81 -20.90
N GLY A 218 0.53 -19.06 -21.66
CA GLY A 218 0.67 -17.61 -21.76
C GLY A 218 0.34 -16.90 -20.43
N ILE A 219 -0.66 -17.36 -19.70
CA ILE A 219 -0.97 -16.86 -18.35
C ILE A 219 0.21 -17.15 -17.41
N ALA A 220 0.70 -18.38 -17.34
CA ALA A 220 1.84 -18.75 -16.50
C ALA A 220 3.10 -17.95 -16.84
N LEU A 221 3.41 -17.78 -18.13
CA LEU A 221 4.54 -16.96 -18.57
C LEU A 221 4.37 -15.49 -18.19
N SER A 222 3.17 -14.91 -18.36
CA SER A 222 2.88 -13.53 -17.97
C SER A 222 3.02 -13.31 -16.46
N THR A 223 2.58 -14.28 -15.66
CA THR A 223 2.77 -14.27 -14.20
C THR A 223 4.25 -14.32 -13.84
N LEU A 224 5.03 -15.21 -14.48
CA LEU A 224 6.47 -15.32 -14.25
C LEU A 224 7.20 -14.02 -14.65
N VAL A 225 6.88 -13.46 -15.82
CA VAL A 225 7.44 -12.18 -16.29
C VAL A 225 7.10 -11.05 -15.34
N SER A 226 5.87 -10.99 -14.83
CA SER A 226 5.45 -10.00 -13.84
C SER A 226 6.30 -10.09 -12.56
N GLY A 227 6.46 -11.29 -12.02
CA GLY A 227 7.31 -11.53 -10.84
C GLY A 227 8.78 -11.17 -11.12
N ALA A 228 9.30 -11.58 -12.28
CA ALA A 228 10.67 -11.26 -12.69
C ALA A 228 10.88 -9.73 -12.83
N MET A 229 9.91 -8.99 -13.36
CA MET A 229 9.97 -7.52 -13.44
C MET A 229 9.98 -6.86 -12.07
N ILE A 230 9.13 -7.31 -11.14
CA ILE A 230 9.11 -6.77 -9.77
C ILE A 230 10.47 -7.03 -9.11
N VAL A 231 10.98 -8.27 -9.17
CA VAL A 231 12.29 -8.63 -8.62
C VAL A 231 13.41 -7.82 -9.29
N PHE A 232 13.37 -7.66 -10.61
CA PHE A 232 14.37 -6.88 -11.35
C PHE A 232 14.40 -5.42 -10.89
N VAL A 233 13.25 -4.76 -10.75
CA VAL A 233 13.22 -3.37 -10.30
C VAL A 233 13.61 -3.28 -8.82
N ASN A 234 12.98 -4.07 -7.96
CA ASN A 234 13.15 -3.95 -6.50
C ASN A 234 14.53 -4.42 -6.02
N ASN A 235 15.08 -5.49 -6.60
CA ASN A 235 16.31 -6.12 -6.10
C ASN A 235 17.54 -5.84 -6.97
N ILE A 236 17.36 -5.43 -8.23
CA ILE A 236 18.49 -5.15 -9.14
C ILE A 236 18.59 -3.64 -9.42
N ILE A 237 17.54 -2.99 -9.95
CA ILE A 237 17.65 -1.56 -10.27
C ILE A 237 17.90 -0.74 -9.01
N ILE A 238 17.09 -0.90 -7.98
CA ILE A 238 17.16 -0.05 -6.79
C ILE A 238 18.47 -0.25 -6.03
N PRO A 239 18.82 -1.43 -5.50
CA PRO A 239 20.03 -1.57 -4.68
C PRO A 239 21.33 -1.74 -5.48
N TYR A 240 21.33 -2.54 -6.58
CA TYR A 240 22.58 -2.84 -7.26
C TYR A 240 23.15 -1.71 -8.07
N THR A 241 22.34 -0.77 -8.60
CA THR A 241 22.88 0.44 -9.23
C THR A 241 23.64 1.29 -8.22
N VAL A 242 23.11 1.45 -7.02
CA VAL A 242 23.80 2.19 -5.95
C VAL A 242 25.00 1.39 -5.43
N TRP A 243 24.89 0.08 -5.29
CA TRP A 243 26.00 -0.79 -4.85
C TRP A 243 27.19 -0.74 -5.81
N ILE A 244 26.98 -0.87 -7.13
CA ILE A 244 28.05 -0.76 -8.13
C ILE A 244 28.68 0.64 -8.06
N GLY A 245 27.84 1.68 -7.99
CA GLY A 245 28.30 3.05 -7.83
C GLY A 245 29.16 3.24 -6.57
N ALA A 246 28.77 2.61 -5.45
CA ALA A 246 29.51 2.64 -4.20
C ALA A 246 30.89 1.95 -4.31
N GLN A 247 30.98 0.81 -5.01
CA GLN A 247 32.26 0.14 -5.23
C GLN A 247 33.20 1.01 -6.09
N ILE A 248 32.67 1.64 -7.13
CA ILE A 248 33.44 2.57 -7.99
C ILE A 248 33.87 3.79 -7.19
N ASP A 249 33.00 4.34 -6.35
CA ASP A 249 33.31 5.47 -5.48
C ASP A 249 34.42 5.12 -4.49
N THR A 250 34.36 3.93 -3.89
CA THR A 250 35.43 3.41 -3.02
C THR A 250 36.79 3.37 -3.74
N LEU A 251 36.79 2.87 -4.99
CA LEU A 251 38.02 2.85 -5.81
C LEU A 251 38.53 4.28 -6.08
N PHE A 252 37.66 5.21 -6.42
CA PHE A 252 38.02 6.60 -6.75
C PHE A 252 38.58 7.33 -5.54
N VAL A 253 37.93 7.19 -4.39
CA VAL A 253 38.34 7.85 -3.15
C VAL A 253 39.61 7.24 -2.59
N ASN A 254 39.64 5.92 -2.43
CA ASN A 254 40.73 5.24 -1.72
C ASN A 254 42.00 5.12 -2.56
N THR A 255 41.90 4.94 -3.89
CA THR A 255 43.05 4.69 -4.79
C THR A 255 43.49 5.95 -5.48
N PHE A 256 42.54 6.76 -6.01
CA PHE A 256 42.88 7.93 -6.77
C PHE A 256 42.82 9.25 -5.99
N GLY A 257 42.36 9.21 -4.70
CA GLY A 257 42.25 10.41 -3.86
C GLY A 257 41.22 11.42 -4.34
N LEU A 258 40.24 10.99 -5.14
CA LEU A 258 39.18 11.84 -5.66
C LEU A 258 38.11 12.12 -4.57
N PRO A 259 37.34 13.20 -4.69
CA PRO A 259 36.29 13.51 -3.72
C PRO A 259 35.25 12.40 -3.59
N VAL A 260 34.67 12.24 -2.39
CA VAL A 260 33.53 11.35 -2.12
C VAL A 260 32.35 11.68 -3.07
N ASN A 261 31.64 10.68 -3.52
CA ASN A 261 30.55 10.76 -4.52
C ASN A 261 30.99 10.98 -5.96
N SER A 262 32.30 11.14 -6.26
CA SER A 262 32.80 11.31 -7.65
C SER A 262 32.58 10.02 -8.48
N GLY A 263 32.84 8.86 -7.89
CA GLY A 263 32.74 7.56 -8.55
C GLY A 263 31.30 7.19 -8.91
N ILE A 264 30.35 7.34 -7.98
CA ILE A 264 28.93 7.07 -8.24
C ILE A 264 28.37 8.05 -9.27
N THR A 265 28.78 9.32 -9.23
CA THR A 265 28.35 10.33 -10.20
C THR A 265 28.79 9.96 -11.61
N LEU A 266 30.07 9.62 -11.81
CA LEU A 266 30.58 9.20 -13.11
C LEU A 266 29.89 7.91 -13.57
N PHE A 267 29.72 6.94 -12.69
CA PHE A 267 29.02 5.68 -13.00
C PHE A 267 27.57 5.93 -13.46
N ALA A 268 26.80 6.76 -12.75
CA ALA A 268 25.41 7.07 -13.09
C ALA A 268 25.31 7.74 -14.46
N LEU A 269 26.17 8.70 -14.75
CA LEU A 269 26.25 9.35 -16.08
C LEU A 269 26.62 8.35 -17.18
N ALA A 270 27.65 7.54 -16.96
CA ALA A 270 28.10 6.52 -17.91
C ALA A 270 27.02 5.48 -18.17
N LEU A 271 26.29 5.06 -17.12
CA LEU A 271 25.17 4.11 -17.23
C LEU A 271 24.04 4.66 -18.10
N ILE A 272 23.60 5.89 -17.83
CA ILE A 272 22.51 6.54 -18.58
C ILE A 272 22.93 6.75 -20.05
N ILE A 273 24.14 7.28 -20.27
CA ILE A 273 24.68 7.49 -21.63
C ILE A 273 24.84 6.14 -22.37
N GLY A 274 25.38 5.12 -21.70
CA GLY A 274 25.58 3.80 -22.27
C GLY A 274 24.28 3.11 -22.65
N LEU A 275 23.27 3.17 -21.79
CA LEU A 275 21.94 2.62 -22.07
C LEU A 275 21.25 3.42 -23.19
N GLY A 276 21.36 4.75 -23.19
CA GLY A 276 20.82 5.60 -24.26
C GLY A 276 21.46 5.27 -25.62
N TRP A 277 22.82 5.10 -25.65
CA TRP A 277 23.53 4.68 -26.85
C TRP A 277 23.12 3.27 -27.31
N ALA A 278 22.99 2.32 -26.38
CA ALA A 278 22.54 0.97 -26.68
C ALA A 278 21.09 0.95 -27.25
N ALA A 279 20.21 1.79 -26.70
CA ALA A 279 18.86 1.96 -27.22
C ALA A 279 18.86 2.54 -28.63
N TRP A 280 19.67 3.55 -28.89
CA TRP A 280 19.85 4.10 -30.24
C TRP A 280 20.41 3.07 -31.22
N ALA A 281 21.44 2.28 -30.82
CA ALA A 281 22.00 1.22 -31.64
C ALA A 281 20.99 0.09 -31.92
N ALA A 282 20.15 -0.28 -30.93
CA ALA A 282 19.05 -1.23 -31.10
C ALA A 282 18.01 -0.70 -32.10
N HIS A 283 17.67 0.60 -32.01
CA HIS A 283 16.76 1.25 -32.95
C HIS A 283 17.29 1.20 -34.39
N LYS A 284 18.54 1.59 -34.61
CA LYS A 284 19.18 1.53 -35.93
C LYS A 284 19.22 0.11 -36.53
N ARG A 285 19.32 -0.91 -35.68
CA ARG A 285 19.33 -2.33 -36.10
C ARG A 285 17.92 -2.93 -36.24
N GLY A 286 16.85 -2.13 -36.11
CA GLY A 286 15.46 -2.58 -36.20
C GLY A 286 15.03 -3.52 -35.07
N ARG A 287 15.76 -3.60 -33.94
CA ARG A 287 15.46 -4.46 -32.79
C ARG A 287 14.47 -3.77 -31.88
N VAL A 288 13.20 -3.70 -32.28
CA VAL A 288 12.14 -2.91 -31.63
C VAL A 288 11.98 -3.29 -30.15
N LEU A 289 11.87 -4.58 -29.82
CA LEU A 289 11.69 -5.03 -28.43
C LEU A 289 12.87 -4.64 -27.54
N LEU A 290 14.11 -4.87 -28.02
CA LEU A 290 15.31 -4.48 -27.27
C LEU A 290 15.39 -2.96 -27.07
N ASN A 291 15.02 -2.17 -28.08
CA ASN A 291 14.95 -0.72 -27.96
C ASN A 291 13.98 -0.27 -26.89
N ILE A 292 12.76 -0.84 -26.85
CA ILE A 292 11.75 -0.51 -25.84
C ILE A 292 12.25 -0.89 -24.42
N ILE A 293 12.87 -2.07 -24.27
CA ILE A 293 13.43 -2.51 -22.98
C ILE A 293 14.51 -1.54 -22.50
N LEU A 294 15.48 -1.21 -23.36
CA LEU A 294 16.57 -0.30 -23.00
C LEU A 294 16.08 1.12 -22.68
N LEU A 295 15.16 1.67 -23.47
CA LEU A 295 14.55 2.98 -23.20
C LEU A 295 13.76 2.95 -21.90
N SER A 296 12.97 1.91 -21.64
CA SER A 296 12.21 1.77 -20.40
C SER A 296 13.12 1.68 -19.18
N THR A 297 14.19 0.87 -19.26
CA THR A 297 15.19 0.79 -18.19
C THR A 297 15.88 2.15 -17.95
N THR A 298 16.27 2.84 -19.02
CA THR A 298 16.85 4.19 -18.91
C THR A 298 15.89 5.16 -18.21
N MET A 299 14.60 5.13 -18.58
CA MET A 299 13.59 6.04 -18.02
C MET A 299 13.26 5.71 -16.56
N ILE A 300 13.26 4.42 -16.17
CA ILE A 300 13.17 4.05 -14.75
C ILE A 300 14.34 4.65 -13.96
N LEU A 301 15.57 4.52 -14.47
CA LEU A 301 16.76 5.07 -13.81
C LEU A 301 16.73 6.60 -13.74
N VAL A 302 16.25 7.27 -14.79
CA VAL A 302 16.08 8.74 -14.78
C VAL A 302 15.03 9.15 -13.74
N GLY A 303 13.90 8.46 -13.63
CA GLY A 303 12.92 8.73 -12.58
C GLY A 303 13.47 8.45 -11.17
N TYR A 304 14.15 7.33 -11.01
CA TYR A 304 14.79 6.91 -9.76
C TYR A 304 15.93 7.82 -9.32
N SER A 305 16.56 8.58 -10.23
CA SER A 305 17.66 9.51 -9.91
C SER A 305 17.28 10.63 -8.93
N SER A 306 15.98 10.78 -8.62
CA SER A 306 15.50 11.63 -7.52
C SER A 306 16.19 11.31 -6.17
N TYR A 307 16.66 10.07 -5.96
CA TYR A 307 17.43 9.68 -4.79
C TYR A 307 18.80 10.39 -4.66
N ALA A 308 19.35 10.94 -5.75
CA ALA A 308 20.54 11.76 -5.67
C ALA A 308 20.34 12.99 -4.75
N SER A 309 19.12 13.53 -4.67
CA SER A 309 18.81 14.64 -3.78
C SER A 309 18.99 14.28 -2.30
N VAL A 310 18.75 13.04 -1.91
CA VAL A 310 18.97 12.57 -0.52
C VAL A 310 20.45 12.71 -0.13
N THR A 311 21.36 12.19 -0.97
CA THR A 311 22.79 12.27 -0.71
C THR A 311 23.31 13.73 -0.75
N ILE A 312 22.83 14.53 -1.71
CA ILE A 312 23.21 15.96 -1.81
C ILE A 312 22.76 16.71 -0.54
N ARG A 313 21.54 16.44 -0.06
CA ARG A 313 21.02 17.11 1.14
C ARG A 313 21.68 16.60 2.42
N ALA A 314 21.92 15.30 2.54
CA ALA A 314 22.68 14.73 3.66
C ALA A 314 24.08 15.31 3.78
N ALA A 315 24.78 15.53 2.66
CA ALA A 315 26.11 16.15 2.63
C ALA A 315 26.12 17.60 3.14
N ALA A 316 24.97 18.31 3.06
CA ALA A 316 24.81 19.64 3.64
C ALA A 316 24.57 19.64 5.16
N ASN A 317 24.51 18.45 5.77
CA ASN A 317 24.33 18.23 7.21
C ASN A 317 23.15 19.02 7.82
N PRO A 318 21.90 18.81 7.33
CA PRO A 318 20.74 19.50 7.87
C PRO A 318 20.42 19.03 9.30
N PRO A 319 19.64 19.80 10.08
CA PRO A 319 19.24 19.40 11.45
C PRO A 319 18.60 18.01 11.53
N MET A 320 17.70 17.65 10.60
CA MET A 320 17.21 16.31 10.45
C MET A 320 17.95 15.61 9.30
N ASN A 321 18.77 14.63 9.64
CA ASN A 321 19.60 13.89 8.71
C ASN A 321 19.60 12.39 9.08
N SER A 322 18.46 11.73 8.86
CA SER A 322 18.26 10.33 9.25
C SER A 322 19.28 9.42 8.55
N ASN A 323 20.04 8.64 9.32
CA ASN A 323 21.09 7.73 8.85
C ASN A 323 22.24 8.39 8.08
N ASN A 324 22.28 9.72 7.99
CA ASN A 324 23.31 10.51 7.31
C ASN A 324 23.78 9.90 5.97
N PRO A 325 22.92 9.75 4.95
CA PRO A 325 23.27 9.09 3.68
C PRO A 325 24.10 10.02 2.74
N ASN A 326 25.16 10.62 3.26
CA ASN A 326 26.03 11.58 2.57
C ASN A 326 27.01 10.94 1.57
N ASN A 327 27.02 9.62 1.51
CA ASN A 327 27.87 8.84 0.61
C ASN A 327 27.11 7.61 0.08
N PRO A 328 27.60 6.93 -1.01
CA PRO A 328 26.84 5.86 -1.65
C PRO A 328 26.62 4.62 -0.76
N HIS A 329 27.53 4.29 0.16
CA HIS A 329 27.34 3.15 1.06
C HIS A 329 26.25 3.43 2.10
N ALA A 330 26.23 4.64 2.66
CA ALA A 330 25.18 5.06 3.58
C ALA A 330 23.81 5.18 2.86
N LEU A 331 23.80 5.67 1.60
CA LEU A 331 22.59 5.66 0.77
C LEU A 331 22.09 4.25 0.52
N LEU A 332 22.98 3.28 0.25
CA LEU A 332 22.60 1.88 0.07
C LEU A 332 21.95 1.29 1.32
N SER A 333 22.50 1.57 2.50
CA SER A 333 21.93 1.14 3.79
C SER A 333 20.54 1.74 4.04
N LEU A 334 20.34 3.02 3.69
CA LEU A 334 19.05 3.69 3.76
C LEU A 334 18.01 3.02 2.84
N LEU A 335 18.39 2.71 1.60
CA LEU A 335 17.53 2.05 0.60
C LEU A 335 17.16 0.62 0.99
N ASN A 336 18.13 -0.12 1.52
CA ASN A 336 17.92 -1.48 2.01
C ASN A 336 17.11 -1.51 3.31
N ARG A 337 16.93 -0.36 3.97
CA ARG A 337 16.25 -0.27 5.26
C ARG A 337 16.91 -1.15 6.33
N ASP A 338 18.24 -1.23 6.31
CA ASP A 338 19.03 -2.15 7.16
C ASP A 338 18.67 -2.02 8.65
N GLN A 339 18.26 -0.85 9.12
CA GLN A 339 17.85 -0.59 10.51
C GLN A 339 16.59 -1.34 10.98
N TYR A 340 15.73 -1.81 10.02
CA TYR A 340 14.49 -2.51 10.38
C TYR A 340 14.64 -4.04 10.44
N GLY A 341 15.83 -4.56 10.08
CA GLY A 341 16.11 -5.99 10.04
C GLY A 341 15.34 -6.76 8.98
N ASP A 342 15.59 -8.06 8.90
CA ASP A 342 14.96 -8.96 7.94
C ASP A 342 13.75 -9.68 8.54
N ARG A 343 12.71 -9.89 7.72
CA ARG A 343 11.53 -10.69 8.06
C ARG A 343 11.53 -11.97 7.24
N PRO A 344 11.55 -13.16 7.86
CA PRO A 344 11.51 -14.41 7.11
C PRO A 344 10.14 -14.60 6.46
N LEU A 345 10.09 -14.94 5.15
CA LEU A 345 8.85 -15.11 4.42
C LEU A 345 8.51 -16.58 4.13
N LEU A 346 9.47 -17.34 3.62
CA LEU A 346 9.28 -18.72 3.19
C LEU A 346 9.90 -19.73 4.14
N TYR A 347 11.09 -19.44 4.67
CA TYR A 347 11.84 -20.28 5.56
C TYR A 347 12.60 -19.42 6.56
N GLY A 348 12.58 -19.76 7.83
CA GLY A 348 13.27 -19.00 8.87
C GLY A 348 12.92 -19.41 10.28
N ALA A 349 13.52 -18.71 11.25
CA ALA A 349 13.32 -18.95 12.67
C ALA A 349 11.96 -18.44 13.15
N GLN A 350 11.42 -19.15 14.14
CA GLN A 350 10.25 -18.72 14.91
C GLN A 350 10.67 -17.83 16.08
N TYR A 351 9.71 -17.14 16.70
CA TYR A 351 9.96 -16.26 17.87
C TYR A 351 10.66 -16.96 19.03
N SER A 352 10.46 -18.26 19.18
CA SER A 352 10.98 -19.07 20.29
C SER A 352 12.32 -19.74 19.99
N ALA A 353 12.86 -19.55 18.77
CA ALA A 353 14.13 -20.19 18.37
C ALA A 353 15.29 -19.61 19.19
N PRO A 354 16.01 -20.42 19.95
CA PRO A 354 17.17 -19.95 20.72
C PRO A 354 18.29 -19.50 19.78
N PRO A 355 19.02 -18.43 20.11
CA PRO A 355 20.19 -18.04 19.37
C PRO A 355 21.33 -19.07 19.60
N GLU A 356 21.97 -19.49 18.51
CA GLU A 356 23.16 -20.39 18.54
C GLU A 356 24.45 -19.59 18.33
N GLY A 357 24.35 -18.51 17.56
CA GLY A 357 25.48 -17.63 17.27
C GLY A 357 25.03 -16.28 16.77
N VAL A 358 25.98 -15.47 16.37
CA VAL A 358 25.73 -14.12 15.84
C VAL A 358 25.91 -14.08 14.34
N LYS A 359 25.06 -13.28 13.68
CA LYS A 359 25.17 -13.01 12.25
C LYS A 359 25.86 -11.67 12.07
N GLU A 360 27.06 -11.72 11.51
CA GLU A 360 27.86 -10.53 11.25
C GLU A 360 27.83 -10.14 9.77
N LYS A 361 27.91 -8.85 9.50
CA LYS A 361 28.02 -8.26 8.15
C LYS A 361 29.14 -7.23 8.13
N LYS A 362 30.00 -7.29 7.12
CA LYS A 362 30.94 -6.20 6.85
C LYS A 362 30.18 -5.05 6.19
N VAL A 363 30.27 -3.88 6.79
CA VAL A 363 29.69 -2.63 6.25
C VAL A 363 30.81 -1.64 5.97
N TRP A 364 30.62 -0.87 4.89
CA TRP A 364 31.53 0.22 4.56
C TRP A 364 31.08 1.49 5.28
N TYR A 365 32.03 2.27 5.77
CA TYR A 365 31.81 3.59 6.33
C TYR A 365 32.90 4.55 5.88
N LEU A 366 32.61 5.84 5.90
CA LEU A 366 33.58 6.90 5.61
C LEU A 366 34.26 7.30 6.92
N ASP A 367 35.58 7.20 6.98
CA ASP A 367 36.37 7.56 8.15
C ASP A 367 36.65 9.08 8.19
N GLU A 368 37.15 9.57 9.30
CA GLU A 368 37.51 10.99 9.50
C GLU A 368 38.59 11.48 8.50
N ASP A 369 39.45 10.59 8.04
CA ASP A 369 40.43 10.85 6.98
C ASP A 369 39.83 10.99 5.58
N GLY A 370 38.49 10.86 5.44
CA GLY A 370 37.80 10.92 4.16
C GLY A 370 37.99 9.66 3.28
N LYS A 371 38.38 8.54 3.86
CA LYS A 371 38.55 7.24 3.17
C LYS A 371 37.50 6.22 3.60
N TYR A 372 37.12 5.35 2.68
CA TYR A 372 36.25 4.23 2.99
C TYR A 372 37.00 3.11 3.71
N LYS A 373 36.49 2.69 4.87
CA LYS A 373 36.95 1.54 5.65
C LYS A 373 35.80 0.58 5.89
N THR A 374 36.11 -0.64 6.31
CA THR A 374 35.11 -1.66 6.66
C THR A 374 35.07 -1.88 8.17
N ALA A 375 33.85 -1.98 8.71
CA ALA A 375 33.61 -2.43 10.07
C ALA A 375 32.75 -3.69 10.05
N THR A 376 32.91 -4.55 11.03
CA THR A 376 32.00 -5.69 11.24
C THR A 376 30.91 -5.27 12.19
N VAL A 377 29.66 -5.39 11.75
CA VAL A 377 28.48 -5.07 12.58
C VAL A 377 27.63 -6.31 12.79
N LEU A 378 27.03 -6.39 13.94
CA LEU A 378 26.07 -7.43 14.28
C LEU A 378 24.73 -7.11 13.58
N THR A 379 24.20 -8.04 12.77
CA THR A 379 22.94 -7.87 12.04
C THR A 379 21.81 -8.77 12.54
N GLY A 380 22.10 -9.70 13.45
CA GLY A 380 21.13 -10.62 14.01
C GLY A 380 21.76 -11.85 14.62
N TYR A 381 20.95 -12.88 14.75
CA TYR A 381 21.37 -14.16 15.33
C TYR A 381 21.23 -15.29 14.32
N THR A 382 22.09 -16.29 14.42
CA THR A 382 21.91 -17.58 13.77
C THR A 382 21.17 -18.52 14.72
N HIS A 383 20.41 -19.44 14.15
CA HIS A 383 19.62 -20.41 14.89
C HIS A 383 19.91 -21.82 14.35
N ALA A 384 19.82 -22.82 15.20
CA ALA A 384 20.01 -24.21 14.79
C ALA A 384 18.95 -24.60 13.74
N PRO A 385 19.32 -25.41 12.71
CA PRO A 385 18.44 -25.81 11.62
C PRO A 385 17.12 -26.46 12.10
N GLU A 386 17.14 -27.10 13.25
CA GLU A 386 15.99 -27.76 13.86
C GLU A 386 14.90 -26.78 14.36
N PHE A 387 15.24 -25.50 14.58
CA PHE A 387 14.31 -24.42 14.94
C PHE A 387 13.88 -23.57 13.74
N MET A 388 14.35 -23.93 12.56
CA MET A 388 13.96 -23.28 11.32
C MET A 388 12.74 -23.99 10.71
N GLN A 389 11.73 -23.23 10.30
CA GLN A 389 10.49 -23.78 9.76
C GLN A 389 10.16 -23.17 8.39
N LEU A 390 9.37 -23.91 7.63
CA LEU A 390 8.69 -23.38 6.44
C LEU A 390 7.50 -22.51 6.88
N PHE A 391 7.27 -21.42 6.14
CA PHE A 391 6.18 -20.49 6.38
C PHE A 391 6.18 -19.87 7.79
N PRO A 392 7.28 -19.22 8.23
CA PRO A 392 7.41 -18.70 9.60
C PRO A 392 6.63 -17.39 9.76
N ARG A 393 5.40 -17.49 10.23
CA ARG A 393 4.55 -16.31 10.46
C ARG A 393 4.75 -15.67 11.83
N MET A 394 5.14 -16.47 12.83
CA MET A 394 5.38 -16.04 14.20
C MET A 394 6.89 -15.87 14.47
N TRP A 395 7.53 -14.97 13.72
CA TRP A 395 8.99 -14.81 13.68
C TRP A 395 9.55 -13.82 14.73
N ASN A 396 8.76 -12.85 15.17
CA ASN A 396 9.24 -11.73 15.97
C ASN A 396 9.40 -12.13 17.45
N TYR A 397 10.63 -12.36 17.88
CA TYR A 397 10.97 -12.78 19.24
C TYR A 397 10.56 -11.74 20.31
N SER A 398 10.47 -10.45 19.98
CA SER A 398 10.11 -9.41 20.95
C SER A 398 8.64 -9.47 21.40
N LYS A 399 7.79 -10.23 20.70
CA LYS A 399 6.35 -10.33 21.01
C LYS A 399 6.01 -11.42 22.03
N GLY A 400 6.85 -12.46 22.13
CA GLY A 400 6.69 -13.56 23.08
C GLY A 400 5.51 -14.51 22.78
N GLU A 401 5.42 -15.58 23.59
CA GLU A 401 4.42 -16.65 23.44
C GLU A 401 2.98 -16.13 23.56
N LYS A 402 2.69 -15.29 24.57
CA LYS A 402 1.33 -14.83 24.88
C LYS A 402 0.66 -14.15 23.68
N ALA A 403 1.37 -13.21 23.04
CA ALA A 403 0.84 -12.46 21.91
C ALA A 403 0.50 -13.34 20.70
N TYR A 404 1.30 -14.37 20.44
CA TYR A 404 1.03 -15.29 19.32
C TYR A 404 0.00 -16.35 19.67
N LYS A 405 0.02 -16.89 20.87
CA LYS A 405 -0.89 -17.93 21.34
C LYS A 405 -2.36 -17.53 21.19
N GLU A 406 -2.69 -16.30 21.51
CA GLU A 406 -4.05 -15.76 21.41
C GLU A 406 -4.61 -15.81 19.97
N TRP A 407 -3.76 -15.63 18.95
CA TRP A 407 -4.16 -15.61 17.55
C TRP A 407 -3.97 -16.93 16.81
N ALA A 408 -3.00 -17.74 17.23
CA ALA A 408 -2.57 -18.93 16.53
C ALA A 408 -3.17 -20.22 17.08
N ALA A 409 -3.49 -20.27 18.39
CA ALA A 409 -4.07 -21.47 18.99
C ALA A 409 -5.50 -21.72 18.45
N TYR A 410 -5.74 -22.94 18.02
CA TYR A 410 -7.02 -23.39 17.49
C TYR A 410 -7.57 -24.62 18.22
N ARG A 411 -6.89 -25.04 19.28
CA ARG A 411 -7.26 -26.13 20.16
C ARG A 411 -7.34 -25.64 21.59
N THR A 412 -8.17 -26.28 22.39
CA THR A 412 -8.22 -26.11 23.84
C THR A 412 -7.84 -27.39 24.54
N LYS A 413 -7.30 -27.26 25.73
CA LYS A 413 -7.04 -28.38 26.65
C LYS A 413 -7.49 -28.01 28.05
N THR A 414 -7.89 -28.99 28.83
CA THR A 414 -8.28 -28.79 30.22
C THR A 414 -7.04 -28.89 31.12
N GLU A 415 -6.67 -27.78 31.73
CA GLU A 415 -5.53 -27.71 32.65
C GLU A 415 -5.94 -27.10 33.99
N THR A 416 -5.07 -27.28 34.99
CA THR A 416 -5.16 -26.58 36.28
C THR A 416 -4.91 -25.09 36.04
N LEU A 417 -5.87 -24.24 36.36
CA LEU A 417 -5.76 -22.79 36.21
C LEU A 417 -4.70 -22.24 37.17
N ARG A 418 -3.91 -21.28 36.67
CA ARG A 418 -2.89 -20.56 37.43
C ARG A 418 -3.09 -19.07 37.25
N ASP A 419 -2.73 -18.31 38.26
CA ASP A 419 -2.72 -16.85 38.19
C ASP A 419 -1.51 -16.30 37.39
N ASP A 420 -1.40 -14.97 37.29
CA ASP A 420 -0.29 -14.29 36.57
C ASP A 420 1.08 -14.53 37.21
N LYS A 421 1.13 -15.00 38.47
CA LYS A 421 2.36 -15.37 39.20
C LYS A 421 2.70 -16.85 39.06
N GLY A 422 1.83 -17.63 38.36
CA GLY A 422 1.98 -19.08 38.17
C GLY A 422 1.47 -19.93 39.34
N GLU A 423 0.79 -19.31 40.33
CA GLU A 423 0.21 -20.04 41.45
C GLU A 423 -1.11 -20.71 41.03
N VAL A 424 -1.39 -21.89 41.62
CA VAL A 424 -2.60 -22.66 41.32
C VAL A 424 -3.84 -21.95 41.87
N LEU A 425 -4.77 -21.57 41.00
CA LEU A 425 -6.07 -21.07 41.44
C LEU A 425 -6.87 -22.20 42.12
N ARG A 426 -7.49 -21.88 43.25
CA ARG A 426 -8.24 -22.82 44.06
C ARG A 426 -9.67 -22.33 44.25
N ASP A 427 -10.60 -23.27 44.30
CA ASP A 427 -12.01 -23.00 44.63
C ASP A 427 -12.20 -22.67 46.13
N ALA A 428 -13.43 -22.31 46.52
CA ALA A 428 -13.75 -22.00 47.91
C ALA A 428 -13.49 -23.16 48.88
N GLN A 429 -13.31 -24.39 48.39
CA GLN A 429 -12.98 -25.58 49.15
C GLN A 429 -11.50 -25.92 49.09
N GLY A 430 -10.65 -25.07 48.54
CA GLY A 430 -9.18 -25.27 48.44
C GLY A 430 -8.73 -26.24 47.34
N ARG A 431 -9.62 -26.74 46.49
CA ARG A 431 -9.29 -27.66 45.39
C ARG A 431 -8.78 -26.92 44.17
N PRO A 432 -7.78 -27.46 43.42
CA PRO A 432 -7.32 -26.87 42.19
C PRO A 432 -8.44 -26.64 41.19
N MET A 433 -8.64 -25.42 40.73
CA MET A 433 -9.60 -25.11 39.68
C MET A 433 -9.03 -25.63 38.35
N ARG A 434 -9.89 -26.32 37.60
CA ARG A 434 -9.59 -26.75 36.23
C ARG A 434 -10.44 -25.96 35.25
N GLY A 435 -9.86 -25.58 34.14
CA GLY A 435 -10.53 -24.85 33.08
C GLY A 435 -9.94 -25.13 31.72
N GLU A 436 -10.65 -24.74 30.69
CA GLU A 436 -10.15 -24.80 29.33
C GLU A 436 -9.11 -23.71 29.12
N THR A 437 -7.95 -24.10 28.62
CA THR A 437 -6.86 -23.20 28.21
C THR A 437 -6.52 -23.46 26.75
N LEU A 438 -5.94 -22.47 26.09
CA LEU A 438 -5.47 -22.63 24.73
C LEU A 438 -4.29 -23.62 24.68
N ASP A 439 -4.42 -24.65 23.84
CA ASP A 439 -3.32 -25.57 23.53
C ASP A 439 -2.49 -24.99 22.39
N PHE A 440 -1.19 -24.75 22.65
CA PHE A 440 -0.34 -24.02 21.72
C PHE A 440 1.09 -24.56 21.74
N GLY A 441 1.62 -24.78 20.54
CA GLY A 441 3.00 -25.16 20.30
C GLY A 441 3.38 -26.56 20.83
N ARG A 442 4.63 -26.92 20.58
CA ARG A 442 5.25 -28.13 21.12
C ARG A 442 6.36 -27.73 22.08
N LYS A 443 6.44 -28.40 23.22
CA LYS A 443 7.59 -28.23 24.11
C LYS A 443 8.81 -28.92 23.49
N ARG A 444 9.87 -28.14 23.24
CA ARG A 444 11.15 -28.64 22.75
C ARG A 444 12.25 -28.28 23.71
N ALA A 445 13.00 -29.29 24.16
CA ALA A 445 14.19 -29.09 24.95
C ALA A 445 15.38 -28.75 24.03
N TYR A 446 16.27 -27.88 24.50
CA TYR A 446 17.56 -27.58 23.88
C TYR A 446 18.58 -27.31 24.95
N THR A 447 19.86 -27.51 24.61
CA THR A 447 20.97 -27.19 25.51
C THR A 447 21.52 -25.82 25.12
N ASP A 448 21.54 -24.88 26.04
CA ASP A 448 22.06 -23.54 25.78
C ASP A 448 23.61 -23.52 25.76
N SER A 449 24.19 -22.35 25.46
CA SER A 449 25.65 -22.15 25.40
C SER A 449 26.37 -22.37 26.72
N TYR A 450 25.63 -22.45 27.85
CA TYR A 450 26.17 -22.74 29.19
C TYR A 450 26.04 -24.22 29.58
N GLY A 451 25.50 -25.05 28.68
CA GLY A 451 25.30 -26.49 28.95
C GLY A 451 24.02 -26.80 29.73
N GLU A 452 23.14 -25.82 29.96
CA GLU A 452 21.87 -26.03 30.64
C GLU A 452 20.77 -26.47 29.68
N THR A 453 20.00 -27.48 30.07
CA THR A 453 18.82 -27.92 29.30
C THR A 453 17.64 -27.01 29.60
N ARG A 454 17.19 -26.28 28.58
CA ARG A 454 16.00 -25.41 28.64
C ARG A 454 14.90 -25.93 27.73
N THR A 455 13.70 -25.46 27.94
CA THR A 455 12.54 -25.84 27.15
C THR A 455 11.88 -24.59 26.60
N VAL A 456 11.61 -24.61 25.29
CA VAL A 456 10.84 -23.56 24.59
C VAL A 456 9.52 -24.09 24.01
N THR A 457 8.55 -23.22 23.82
CA THR A 457 7.31 -23.55 23.12
C THR A 457 7.48 -23.21 21.64
N GLU A 458 7.65 -24.23 20.81
CA GLU A 458 7.82 -24.08 19.37
C GLU A 458 6.46 -24.13 18.67
N PRO A 459 6.06 -23.08 17.90
CA PRO A 459 4.85 -23.14 17.11
C PRO A 459 4.91 -24.24 16.05
N THR A 460 3.79 -24.88 15.80
CA THR A 460 3.65 -25.87 14.73
C THR A 460 3.39 -25.18 13.38
N PHE A 461 3.61 -25.91 12.27
CA PHE A 461 3.27 -25.42 10.93
C PHE A 461 1.79 -25.01 10.81
N TRP A 462 0.85 -25.81 11.35
CA TRP A 462 -0.58 -25.50 11.29
C TRP A 462 -0.97 -24.31 12.16
N GLU A 463 -0.30 -24.04 13.24
CA GLU A 463 -0.48 -22.81 14.02
C GLU A 463 0.03 -21.57 13.26
N ASN A 464 1.12 -21.70 12.49
CA ASN A 464 1.52 -20.64 11.55
C ASN A 464 0.49 -20.39 10.46
N VAL A 465 -0.10 -21.45 9.90
CA VAL A 465 -1.19 -21.33 8.91
C VAL A 465 -2.42 -20.68 9.56
N HIS A 466 -2.81 -21.12 10.76
CA HIS A 466 -3.93 -20.53 11.48
C HIS A 466 -3.69 -19.05 11.81
N PHE A 467 -2.48 -18.69 12.26
CA PHE A 467 -2.09 -17.32 12.51
C PHE A 467 -2.18 -16.45 11.24
N PHE A 468 -1.73 -16.97 10.09
CA PHE A 468 -1.83 -16.26 8.81
C PHE A 468 -3.29 -15.93 8.47
N PHE A 469 -4.19 -16.90 8.56
CA PHE A 469 -5.60 -16.67 8.22
C PHE A 469 -6.33 -15.84 9.26
N ASN A 470 -6.12 -16.09 10.55
CA ASN A 470 -6.87 -15.45 11.62
C ASN A 470 -6.36 -14.03 11.92
N TYR A 471 -5.04 -13.87 12.05
CA TYR A 471 -4.45 -12.56 12.34
C TYR A 471 -4.12 -11.78 11.08
N GLN A 472 -3.25 -12.33 10.21
CA GLN A 472 -2.71 -11.53 9.12
C GLN A 472 -3.74 -11.27 8.02
N LEU A 473 -4.54 -12.25 7.63
CA LEU A 473 -5.53 -12.08 6.58
C LEU A 473 -6.85 -11.52 7.12
N SER A 474 -7.40 -12.10 8.21
CA SER A 474 -8.70 -11.67 8.74
C SER A 474 -8.62 -10.34 9.46
N TYR A 475 -7.75 -10.23 10.48
CA TYR A 475 -7.66 -9.03 11.31
C TYR A 475 -6.93 -7.88 10.62
N MET A 476 -5.76 -8.12 9.97
CA MET A 476 -4.91 -7.08 9.37
C MET A 476 -5.27 -6.71 7.93
N TYR A 477 -6.21 -7.41 7.27
CA TYR A 477 -6.64 -7.07 5.92
C TYR A 477 -8.16 -7.07 5.77
N TRP A 478 -8.83 -8.22 6.06
CA TRP A 478 -10.27 -8.34 5.83
C TRP A 478 -11.07 -7.35 6.68
N ARG A 479 -10.69 -7.13 7.94
CA ARG A 479 -11.29 -6.13 8.82
C ARG A 479 -11.22 -4.74 8.21
N TYR A 480 -10.07 -4.33 7.68
CA TYR A 480 -9.91 -3.05 6.99
C TYR A 480 -10.73 -2.96 5.71
N PHE A 481 -10.80 -4.05 4.93
CA PHE A 481 -11.66 -4.12 3.77
C PHE A 481 -13.14 -3.89 4.14
N MET A 482 -13.60 -4.51 5.23
CA MET A 482 -14.96 -4.34 5.73
C MET A 482 -15.20 -2.92 6.27
N TRP A 483 -14.23 -2.25 6.88
CA TRP A 483 -14.35 -0.84 7.27
C TRP A 483 -14.72 0.06 6.08
N ASN A 484 -14.10 -0.17 4.94
CA ASN A 484 -14.32 0.65 3.75
C ASN A 484 -15.66 0.37 3.04
N PHE A 485 -16.21 -0.87 3.18
CA PHE A 485 -17.34 -1.29 2.33
C PHE A 485 -18.56 -1.82 3.11
N VAL A 486 -18.45 -2.00 4.41
CA VAL A 486 -19.56 -2.46 5.28
C VAL A 486 -19.82 -1.48 6.41
N GLY A 487 -18.75 -1.00 7.06
CA GLY A 487 -18.75 -0.02 8.12
C GLY A 487 -17.78 -0.35 9.25
N ARG A 488 -17.55 0.60 10.14
CA ARG A 488 -16.55 0.56 11.20
C ARG A 488 -17.21 0.77 12.56
N GLN A 489 -16.77 0.06 13.58
CA GLN A 489 -17.34 0.13 14.92
C GLN A 489 -16.82 1.33 15.72
N SER A 490 -15.53 1.60 15.65
CA SER A 490 -14.86 2.73 16.29
C SER A 490 -13.48 2.98 15.69
N ASP A 491 -12.85 4.11 16.00
CA ASP A 491 -11.48 4.45 15.65
C ASP A 491 -10.44 3.94 16.67
N ILE A 492 -10.89 3.28 17.76
CA ILE A 492 -10.02 2.70 18.77
C ILE A 492 -9.43 1.39 18.26
N GLN A 493 -8.11 1.25 18.34
CA GLN A 493 -7.43 0.01 17.94
C GLN A 493 -7.83 -1.15 18.88
N PRO A 494 -8.42 -2.24 18.34
CA PRO A 494 -8.92 -3.31 19.17
C PRO A 494 -7.80 -4.20 19.71
N SER A 495 -8.01 -4.77 20.90
CA SER A 495 -7.35 -6.00 21.29
C SER A 495 -8.23 -7.20 20.95
N ARG A 496 -7.65 -8.40 20.82
CA ARG A 496 -8.45 -9.60 20.54
C ARG A 496 -9.55 -9.89 21.60
N THR A 497 -9.32 -9.42 22.80
CA THR A 497 -10.23 -9.64 23.94
C THR A 497 -11.38 -8.65 23.99
N THR A 498 -11.33 -7.54 23.22
CA THR A 498 -12.38 -6.53 23.18
C THR A 498 -13.26 -6.72 21.95
N ILE A 499 -14.57 -6.78 22.20
CA ILE A 499 -15.60 -6.78 21.14
C ILE A 499 -16.17 -5.38 20.92
N THR A 500 -15.73 -4.40 21.70
CA THR A 500 -16.25 -3.02 21.74
C THR A 500 -15.53 -2.07 20.79
N ASP A 501 -14.31 -2.46 20.32
CA ASP A 501 -13.42 -1.52 19.63
C ASP A 501 -12.98 -2.02 18.26
N GLY A 502 -12.94 -1.11 17.29
CA GLY A 502 -12.27 -1.23 16.00
C GLY A 502 -12.64 -2.43 15.14
N ASN A 503 -13.76 -3.11 15.39
CA ASN A 503 -14.27 -4.14 14.52
C ASN A 503 -14.97 -3.51 13.31
N TRP A 504 -15.39 -4.33 12.34
CA TRP A 504 -16.35 -3.87 11.34
C TRP A 504 -17.79 -3.94 11.89
N LEU A 505 -18.67 -3.09 11.37
CA LEU A 505 -20.07 -3.00 11.80
C LEU A 505 -20.97 -2.75 10.59
N SER A 506 -22.00 -3.58 10.43
CA SER A 506 -22.84 -3.47 9.24
C SER A 506 -24.04 -2.52 9.39
N GLY A 507 -24.52 -2.29 10.59
CA GLY A 507 -25.81 -1.65 10.89
C GLY A 507 -26.99 -2.61 10.80
N ILE A 508 -26.75 -3.89 10.49
CA ILE A 508 -27.79 -4.92 10.45
C ILE A 508 -27.75 -5.71 11.76
N ARG A 509 -28.72 -5.43 12.64
CA ARG A 509 -28.77 -5.89 14.03
C ARG A 509 -28.44 -7.37 14.21
N TRP A 510 -29.11 -8.27 13.51
CA TRP A 510 -28.93 -9.72 13.68
C TRP A 510 -27.54 -10.25 13.21
N ILE A 511 -26.84 -9.50 12.38
CA ILE A 511 -25.45 -9.80 11.97
C ILE A 511 -24.50 -9.27 13.06
N ASP A 512 -24.65 -8.00 13.41
CA ASP A 512 -23.76 -7.30 14.32
C ASP A 512 -23.81 -7.89 15.73
N GLU A 513 -24.99 -8.25 16.25
CA GLU A 513 -25.15 -8.90 17.55
C GLU A 513 -24.40 -10.22 17.68
N LYS A 514 -24.28 -10.98 16.61
CA LYS A 514 -23.51 -12.25 16.60
C LYS A 514 -22.02 -12.04 16.66
N TYR A 515 -21.53 -10.91 16.14
CA TYR A 515 -20.11 -10.64 15.95
C TYR A 515 -19.52 -9.75 17.04
N VAL A 516 -20.23 -8.68 17.41
CA VAL A 516 -19.77 -7.66 18.37
C VAL A 516 -20.70 -7.52 19.57
N GLY A 517 -21.69 -8.42 19.74
CA GLY A 517 -22.66 -8.38 20.83
C GLY A 517 -23.79 -7.36 20.60
N PRO A 518 -24.74 -7.26 21.59
CA PRO A 518 -25.87 -6.35 21.50
C PRO A 518 -25.43 -4.89 21.26
N GLN A 519 -26.09 -4.22 20.32
CA GLN A 519 -25.79 -2.83 19.95
C GLN A 519 -26.76 -1.82 20.54
N ASP A 520 -27.74 -2.30 21.32
CA ASP A 520 -28.69 -1.45 22.06
C ASP A 520 -28.09 -1.04 23.42
N ASN A 521 -28.40 0.17 23.87
CA ASN A 521 -27.96 0.68 25.17
C ASN A 521 -26.44 0.73 25.38
N LEU A 522 -25.69 1.02 24.33
CA LEU A 522 -24.24 1.21 24.43
C LEU A 522 -23.90 2.42 25.30
N PRO A 523 -22.78 2.38 26.03
CA PRO A 523 -22.23 3.59 26.66
C PRO A 523 -22.11 4.72 25.63
N ARG A 524 -22.32 5.96 26.09
CA ARG A 524 -22.34 7.14 25.22
C ARG A 524 -21.05 7.28 24.41
N GLU A 525 -19.90 7.01 25.01
CA GLU A 525 -18.57 7.08 24.39
C GLU A 525 -18.42 6.13 23.21
N ILE A 526 -19.08 4.95 23.24
CA ILE A 526 -19.09 3.98 22.14
C ILE A 526 -20.15 4.36 21.10
N ALA A 527 -21.35 4.76 21.55
CA ALA A 527 -22.45 5.08 20.65
C ALA A 527 -22.20 6.35 19.82
N GLU A 528 -21.53 7.37 20.41
CA GLU A 528 -21.22 8.67 19.80
C GLU A 528 -19.79 8.74 19.24
N ASN A 529 -19.06 7.59 19.17
CA ASN A 529 -17.73 7.58 18.55
C ASN A 529 -17.83 7.98 17.07
N LYS A 530 -17.06 8.98 16.65
CA LYS A 530 -17.12 9.51 15.27
C LYS A 530 -16.73 8.47 14.21
N GLY A 531 -15.82 7.54 14.53
CA GLY A 531 -15.45 6.44 13.65
C GLY A 531 -16.49 5.32 13.58
N ARG A 532 -17.68 5.48 14.23
CA ARG A 532 -18.77 4.51 14.18
C ARG A 532 -19.65 4.73 12.97
N ASN A 533 -19.40 3.93 11.90
CA ASN A 533 -20.04 4.07 10.60
C ASN A 533 -20.70 2.77 10.19
N THR A 534 -21.85 2.85 9.49
CA THR A 534 -22.58 1.68 9.01
C THR A 534 -23.11 1.90 7.60
N TYR A 535 -22.82 0.97 6.69
CA TYR A 535 -23.23 1.12 5.27
C TYR A 535 -24.19 0.04 4.80
N TYR A 536 -24.72 -0.80 5.71
CA TYR A 536 -25.73 -1.84 5.45
C TYR A 536 -25.33 -2.80 4.33
N PHE A 537 -24.04 -3.09 4.18
CA PHE A 537 -23.45 -3.86 3.08
C PHE A 537 -23.67 -3.25 1.68
N LEU A 538 -24.22 -2.06 1.53
CA LEU A 538 -24.56 -1.51 0.21
C LEU A 538 -23.35 -1.38 -0.73
N PRO A 539 -22.20 -0.80 -0.33
CA PRO A 539 -21.01 -0.76 -1.17
C PRO A 539 -20.48 -2.16 -1.51
N PHE A 540 -20.43 -3.03 -0.52
CA PHE A 540 -19.94 -4.39 -0.65
C PHE A 540 -20.78 -5.21 -1.64
N LEU A 541 -22.11 -5.20 -1.48
CA LEU A 541 -23.03 -5.94 -2.36
C LEU A 541 -23.01 -5.41 -3.79
N LEU A 542 -22.98 -4.07 -3.97
CA LEU A 542 -22.88 -3.48 -5.30
C LEU A 542 -21.56 -3.88 -5.97
N GLY A 543 -20.46 -3.90 -5.22
CA GLY A 543 -19.16 -4.37 -5.70
C GLY A 543 -19.16 -5.84 -6.08
N LEU A 544 -19.77 -6.72 -5.28
CA LEU A 544 -19.92 -8.15 -5.59
C LEU A 544 -20.78 -8.37 -6.85
N ILE A 545 -21.88 -7.64 -6.98
CA ILE A 545 -22.71 -7.69 -8.19
C ILE A 545 -21.89 -7.31 -9.42
N GLY A 546 -21.11 -6.24 -9.35
CA GLY A 546 -20.24 -5.78 -10.44
C GLY A 546 -19.10 -6.76 -10.74
N LEU A 547 -18.52 -7.38 -9.71
CA LEU A 547 -17.51 -8.42 -9.85
C LEU A 547 -18.05 -9.62 -10.64
N VAL A 548 -19.21 -10.16 -10.22
CA VAL A 548 -19.87 -11.28 -10.91
C VAL A 548 -20.30 -10.89 -12.31
N TYR A 549 -20.79 -9.66 -12.50
CA TYR A 549 -21.17 -9.14 -13.82
C TYR A 549 -19.98 -9.10 -14.77
N GLN A 550 -18.82 -8.59 -14.35
CA GLN A 550 -17.61 -8.55 -15.17
C GLN A 550 -17.05 -9.95 -15.44
N LEU A 551 -16.99 -10.81 -14.41
CA LEU A 551 -16.48 -12.19 -14.53
C LEU A 551 -17.23 -12.98 -15.61
N ASN A 552 -18.56 -12.85 -15.65
CA ASN A 552 -19.39 -13.55 -16.63
C ASN A 552 -19.29 -12.97 -18.05
N ARG A 553 -18.95 -11.69 -18.18
CA ARG A 553 -18.95 -10.99 -19.46
C ARG A 553 -17.57 -10.76 -20.05
N ASP A 554 -16.54 -10.49 -19.21
CA ASP A 554 -15.20 -10.13 -19.69
C ASP A 554 -14.12 -10.65 -18.74
N GLN A 555 -13.82 -11.93 -18.85
CA GLN A 555 -12.84 -12.61 -18.01
C GLN A 555 -11.41 -12.06 -18.17
N ARG A 556 -11.07 -11.50 -19.35
CA ARG A 556 -9.74 -10.90 -19.59
C ARG A 556 -9.57 -9.64 -18.74
N ASN A 557 -10.46 -8.69 -18.87
CA ASN A 557 -10.39 -7.46 -18.07
C ASN A 557 -10.72 -7.72 -16.59
N PHE A 558 -11.55 -8.72 -16.28
CA PHE A 558 -11.75 -9.17 -14.90
C PHE A 558 -10.43 -9.59 -14.25
N SER A 559 -9.60 -10.39 -14.94
CA SER A 559 -8.31 -10.81 -14.40
C SER A 559 -7.33 -9.66 -14.16
N ILE A 560 -7.40 -8.58 -14.95
CA ILE A 560 -6.60 -7.37 -14.74
C ILE A 560 -6.97 -6.69 -13.41
N VAL A 561 -8.28 -6.49 -13.18
CA VAL A 561 -8.78 -5.90 -11.93
C VAL A 561 -8.48 -6.83 -10.73
N LEU A 562 -8.61 -8.14 -10.93
CA LEU A 562 -8.27 -9.14 -9.91
C LEU A 562 -6.77 -9.11 -9.55
N TRP A 563 -5.87 -8.94 -10.52
CA TRP A 563 -4.44 -8.78 -10.24
C TRP A 563 -4.15 -7.53 -9.41
N LEU A 564 -4.79 -6.39 -9.72
CA LEU A 564 -4.69 -5.19 -8.88
C LEU A 564 -5.17 -5.47 -7.46
N PHE A 565 -6.35 -6.08 -7.32
CA PHE A 565 -6.93 -6.39 -6.02
C PHE A 565 -6.04 -7.32 -5.18
N VAL A 566 -5.57 -8.41 -5.77
CA VAL A 566 -4.76 -9.43 -5.07
C VAL A 566 -3.37 -8.89 -4.73
N MET A 567 -2.68 -8.25 -5.68
CA MET A 567 -1.30 -7.79 -5.48
C MET A 567 -1.21 -6.65 -4.48
N MET A 568 -2.16 -5.71 -4.52
CA MET A 568 -2.18 -4.58 -3.60
C MET A 568 -2.97 -4.85 -2.30
N GLY A 569 -3.40 -6.09 -2.10
CA GLY A 569 -4.09 -6.58 -0.90
C GLY A 569 -3.41 -7.83 -0.34
N ILE A 570 -3.88 -9.00 -0.74
CA ILE A 570 -3.49 -10.30 -0.18
C ILE A 570 -1.98 -10.56 -0.31
N ALA A 571 -1.36 -10.20 -1.43
CA ALA A 571 0.08 -10.37 -1.62
C ALA A 571 0.90 -9.49 -0.64
N LEU A 572 0.40 -8.29 -0.31
CA LEU A 572 1.01 -7.44 0.72
C LEU A 572 0.90 -8.05 2.12
N VAL A 573 -0.23 -8.67 2.47
CA VAL A 573 -0.38 -9.39 3.73
C VAL A 573 0.72 -10.44 3.88
N PHE A 574 0.92 -11.22 2.83
CA PHE A 574 1.98 -12.23 2.79
C PHE A 574 3.39 -11.61 2.95
N TYR A 575 3.65 -10.53 2.21
CA TYR A 575 4.97 -9.86 2.18
C TYR A 575 5.31 -9.16 3.50
N PHE A 576 4.35 -8.46 4.11
CA PHE A 576 4.62 -7.74 5.35
C PHE A 576 4.88 -8.66 6.53
N ASN A 577 4.33 -9.86 6.52
CA ASN A 577 4.47 -10.81 7.63
C ASN A 577 4.32 -10.14 9.00
N THR A 578 3.22 -9.40 9.17
CA THR A 578 2.98 -8.53 10.32
C THR A 578 2.86 -9.34 11.61
N SER A 579 3.53 -8.89 12.67
CA SER A 579 3.45 -9.46 14.03
C SER A 579 2.39 -8.75 14.87
N PRO A 580 1.85 -9.36 15.94
CA PRO A 580 0.85 -8.74 16.80
C PRO A 580 1.35 -7.47 17.50
N GLY A 581 0.44 -6.57 17.87
CA GLY A 581 0.76 -5.36 18.63
C GLY A 581 1.47 -4.30 17.79
N GLU A 582 0.99 -4.03 16.60
CA GLU A 582 1.39 -2.87 15.81
C GLU A 582 0.99 -1.58 16.54
N PRO A 583 1.81 -0.51 16.44
CA PRO A 583 1.57 0.72 17.19
C PRO A 583 0.38 1.55 16.66
N ARG A 584 -0.02 1.33 15.40
CA ARG A 584 -1.16 1.97 14.74
C ARG A 584 -1.81 1.03 13.73
N GLU A 585 -3.03 1.35 13.33
CA GLU A 585 -3.70 0.66 12.23
C GLU A 585 -2.94 0.89 10.92
N ARG A 586 -2.98 -0.11 10.02
CA ARG A 586 -2.20 -0.11 8.77
C ARG A 586 -3.07 -0.31 7.53
N ASP A 587 -4.30 0.11 7.59
CA ASP A 587 -5.27 0.01 6.48
C ASP A 587 -4.81 0.74 5.22
N TYR A 588 -4.13 1.86 5.36
CA TYR A 588 -3.61 2.69 4.26
C TYR A 588 -2.69 1.95 3.27
N VAL A 589 -1.99 0.91 3.71
CA VAL A 589 -1.12 0.12 2.80
C VAL A 589 -1.92 -0.70 1.80
N TYR A 590 -3.20 -0.96 2.07
CA TYR A 590 -4.10 -1.74 1.23
C TYR A 590 -5.02 -0.88 0.34
N ALA A 591 -4.86 0.44 0.34
CA ALA A 591 -5.67 1.38 -0.43
C ALA A 591 -5.79 1.00 -1.92
N GLY A 592 -4.72 0.45 -2.52
CA GLY A 592 -4.75 -0.03 -3.90
C GLY A 592 -5.69 -1.22 -4.15
N SER A 593 -5.89 -2.09 -3.16
CA SER A 593 -6.90 -3.17 -3.23
C SER A 593 -8.32 -2.60 -3.17
N PHE A 594 -8.54 -1.59 -2.33
CA PHE A 594 -9.82 -0.89 -2.22
C PHE A 594 -10.14 -0.08 -3.49
N TYR A 595 -9.14 0.53 -4.11
CA TYR A 595 -9.22 1.10 -5.45
C TYR A 595 -9.72 0.10 -6.48
N ALA A 596 -9.15 -1.11 -6.51
CA ALA A 596 -9.56 -2.15 -7.45
C ALA A 596 -11.00 -2.62 -7.20
N PHE A 597 -11.41 -2.77 -5.93
CA PHE A 597 -12.80 -3.13 -5.59
C PHE A 597 -13.81 -2.07 -6.02
N SER A 598 -13.44 -0.80 -5.96
CA SER A 598 -14.29 0.32 -6.38
C SER A 598 -14.56 0.32 -7.89
N ILE A 599 -13.69 -0.31 -8.70
CA ILE A 599 -13.98 -0.56 -10.12
C ILE A 599 -15.21 -1.48 -10.25
N TRP A 600 -15.29 -2.54 -9.43
CA TRP A 600 -16.45 -3.43 -9.42
C TRP A 600 -17.71 -2.76 -8.88
N ILE A 601 -17.60 -1.86 -7.88
CA ILE A 601 -18.74 -1.04 -7.45
C ILE A 601 -19.31 -0.27 -8.65
N GLY A 602 -18.47 0.34 -9.48
CA GLY A 602 -18.89 0.99 -10.71
C GLY A 602 -19.63 0.04 -11.68
N PHE A 603 -19.12 -1.18 -11.85
CA PHE A 603 -19.78 -2.15 -12.74
C PHE A 603 -21.12 -2.68 -12.21
N GLY A 604 -21.36 -2.58 -10.91
CA GLY A 604 -22.66 -2.83 -10.31
C GLY A 604 -23.77 -1.96 -10.92
N VAL A 605 -23.45 -0.73 -11.34
CA VAL A 605 -24.40 0.15 -12.07
C VAL A 605 -24.84 -0.45 -13.39
N LEU A 606 -23.91 -1.07 -14.13
CA LEU A 606 -24.25 -1.75 -15.41
C LEU A 606 -25.14 -2.96 -15.18
N ALA A 607 -24.87 -3.73 -14.13
CA ALA A 607 -25.71 -4.87 -13.75
C ALA A 607 -27.12 -4.43 -13.34
N LEU A 608 -27.23 -3.37 -12.53
CA LEU A 608 -28.52 -2.79 -12.14
C LEU A 608 -29.29 -2.25 -13.36
N ARG A 609 -28.60 -1.56 -14.27
CA ARG A 609 -29.23 -1.09 -15.51
C ARG A 609 -29.80 -2.26 -16.30
N ASP A 610 -29.05 -3.35 -16.49
CA ASP A 610 -29.53 -4.50 -17.23
C ASP A 610 -30.73 -5.17 -16.54
N LEU A 611 -30.73 -5.20 -15.19
CA LEU A 611 -31.87 -5.70 -14.41
C LEU A 611 -33.11 -4.81 -14.62
N ILE A 612 -32.97 -3.49 -14.47
CA ILE A 612 -34.07 -2.53 -14.66
C ILE A 612 -34.61 -2.61 -16.09
N ALA A 613 -33.72 -2.70 -17.09
CA ALA A 613 -34.11 -2.82 -18.49
C ALA A 613 -34.94 -4.09 -18.75
N ARG A 614 -34.57 -5.22 -18.14
CA ARG A 614 -35.34 -6.48 -18.23
C ARG A 614 -36.73 -6.37 -17.57
N LEU A 615 -36.78 -5.80 -16.37
CA LEU A 615 -38.04 -5.64 -15.61
C LEU A 615 -39.01 -4.66 -16.29
N SER A 616 -38.48 -3.52 -16.75
CA SER A 616 -39.29 -2.48 -17.43
C SER A 616 -39.56 -2.77 -18.90
N LYS A 617 -38.90 -3.77 -19.50
CA LYS A 617 -38.88 -4.07 -20.93
C LYS A 617 -38.46 -2.84 -21.79
N ARG A 618 -37.69 -1.93 -21.21
CA ARG A 618 -37.21 -0.70 -21.86
C ARG A 618 -35.70 -0.56 -21.64
N ASP A 619 -34.94 -0.39 -22.71
CA ASP A 619 -33.52 -0.09 -22.69
C ASP A 619 -33.24 1.27 -23.28
N ASN A 620 -33.27 2.29 -22.42
CA ASN A 620 -33.13 3.69 -22.81
C ASN A 620 -32.36 4.50 -21.78
N VAL A 621 -32.23 5.81 -22.03
CA VAL A 621 -31.51 6.72 -21.13
C VAL A 621 -32.15 6.76 -19.73
N ALA A 622 -33.46 6.62 -19.61
CA ALA A 622 -34.14 6.65 -18.31
C ALA A 622 -33.76 5.43 -17.46
N THR A 623 -33.62 4.23 -18.08
CA THR A 623 -33.13 3.04 -17.33
C THR A 623 -31.70 3.18 -16.86
N ALA A 624 -30.82 3.80 -17.67
CA ALA A 624 -29.45 4.09 -17.28
C ALA A 624 -29.40 5.13 -16.13
N ALA A 625 -30.20 6.19 -16.23
CA ALA A 625 -30.34 7.21 -15.20
C ALA A 625 -30.88 6.61 -13.88
N ALA A 626 -31.92 5.79 -13.93
CA ALA A 626 -32.50 5.12 -12.76
C ALA A 626 -31.47 4.24 -12.04
N ALA A 627 -30.72 3.41 -12.80
CA ALA A 627 -29.67 2.58 -12.25
C ALA A 627 -28.56 3.42 -11.56
N THR A 628 -28.16 4.52 -12.20
CA THR A 628 -27.15 5.43 -11.64
C THR A 628 -27.65 6.11 -10.36
N VAL A 629 -28.89 6.61 -10.35
CA VAL A 629 -29.49 7.26 -9.16
C VAL A 629 -29.59 6.28 -7.98
N VAL A 630 -30.06 5.06 -8.24
CA VAL A 630 -30.11 4.00 -7.19
C VAL A 630 -28.71 3.70 -6.67
N ALA A 631 -27.73 3.48 -7.56
CA ALA A 631 -26.38 3.17 -7.17
C ALA A 631 -25.64 4.35 -6.49
N MET A 632 -26.07 5.60 -6.76
CA MET A 632 -25.52 6.81 -6.12
C MET A 632 -25.80 6.85 -4.61
N SER A 633 -26.75 6.04 -4.09
CA SER A 633 -26.94 5.85 -2.65
C SER A 633 -25.67 5.32 -1.97
N VAL A 634 -24.82 4.59 -2.69
CA VAL A 634 -23.55 4.03 -2.14
C VAL A 634 -22.57 5.14 -1.80
N PRO A 635 -22.10 5.99 -2.73
CA PRO A 635 -21.21 7.10 -2.34
C PRO A 635 -21.90 8.11 -1.42
N ALA A 636 -23.24 8.27 -1.50
CA ALA A 636 -23.95 9.17 -0.62
C ALA A 636 -23.94 8.71 0.85
N ILE A 637 -24.17 7.41 1.12
CA ILE A 637 -24.09 6.88 2.48
C ILE A 637 -22.66 6.92 3.02
N LEU A 638 -21.66 6.59 2.19
CA LEU A 638 -20.26 6.71 2.57
C LEU A 638 -19.90 8.14 2.94
N ALA A 639 -20.29 9.13 2.12
CA ALA A 639 -20.06 10.53 2.42
C ALA A 639 -20.74 10.98 3.71
N ALA A 640 -21.99 10.61 3.90
CA ALA A 640 -22.77 11.03 5.07
C ALA A 640 -22.26 10.41 6.38
N GLN A 641 -21.86 9.15 6.36
CA GLN A 641 -21.40 8.43 7.54
C GLN A 641 -19.95 8.77 7.92
N ASN A 642 -19.10 9.07 6.95
CA ASN A 642 -17.67 9.29 7.18
C ASN A 642 -17.32 10.78 7.36
N TRP A 643 -18.24 11.71 7.16
CA TRP A 643 -17.93 13.14 7.15
C TRP A 643 -17.35 13.65 8.46
N ASP A 644 -17.99 13.35 9.58
CA ASP A 644 -17.61 13.87 10.89
C ASP A 644 -16.32 13.28 11.46
N ASP A 645 -15.95 12.07 11.06
CA ASP A 645 -14.68 11.43 11.37
C ASP A 645 -13.52 11.97 10.51
N HIS A 646 -13.78 12.25 9.23
CA HIS A 646 -12.78 12.68 8.26
C HIS A 646 -12.68 14.20 8.10
N ASP A 647 -13.58 14.97 8.69
CA ASP A 647 -13.42 16.43 8.77
C ASP A 647 -12.37 16.79 9.83
N ARG A 648 -11.16 17.02 9.36
CA ARG A 648 -10.00 17.39 10.16
C ARG A 648 -9.69 18.89 10.11
N SER A 649 -10.54 19.69 9.50
CA SER A 649 -10.33 21.13 9.28
C SER A 649 -10.10 21.93 10.58
N HIS A 650 -10.49 21.35 11.73
CA HIS A 650 -10.31 21.95 13.06
C HIS A 650 -9.27 21.23 13.93
N ARG A 651 -8.57 20.22 13.42
CA ARG A 651 -7.59 19.46 14.20
C ARG A 651 -6.25 20.20 14.26
N THR A 652 -5.84 20.61 15.46
CA THR A 652 -4.57 21.30 15.71
C THR A 652 -3.73 20.62 16.79
N MET A 653 -4.14 19.41 17.21
CA MET A 653 -3.61 18.74 18.39
C MET A 653 -2.08 18.57 18.36
N ALA A 654 -1.49 18.13 17.23
CA ALA A 654 -0.06 17.92 17.13
C ALA A 654 0.75 19.22 17.32
N ARG A 655 0.28 20.32 16.71
CA ARG A 655 0.85 21.66 16.91
C ARG A 655 0.71 22.10 18.36
N ASP A 656 -0.47 21.96 18.93
CA ASP A 656 -0.79 22.47 20.26
C ASP A 656 -0.02 21.71 21.36
N ILE A 657 0.19 20.40 21.19
CA ILE A 657 1.07 19.60 22.07
C ILE A 657 2.51 20.14 21.99
N GLY A 658 3.05 20.30 20.78
CA GLY A 658 4.40 20.82 20.57
C GLY A 658 4.57 22.22 21.15
N TRP A 659 3.61 23.11 20.90
CA TRP A 659 3.59 24.47 21.42
C TRP A 659 3.56 24.51 22.95
N ASN A 660 2.63 23.79 23.58
CA ASN A 660 2.49 23.74 25.03
C ASN A 660 3.74 23.15 25.69
N TYR A 661 4.34 22.10 25.09
CA TYR A 661 5.60 21.52 25.59
C TYR A 661 6.72 22.57 25.60
N LEU A 662 6.94 23.26 24.47
CA LEU A 662 7.98 24.30 24.39
C LEU A 662 7.73 25.45 25.36
N GLN A 663 6.48 25.94 25.45
CA GLN A 663 6.15 27.04 26.36
C GLN A 663 6.26 26.67 27.84
N SER A 664 6.09 25.41 28.19
CA SER A 664 6.24 24.93 29.57
C SER A 664 7.68 24.67 29.98
N THR A 665 8.62 24.60 29.02
CA THR A 665 10.04 24.35 29.26
C THR A 665 10.93 25.59 29.08
N LEU A 666 10.38 26.67 28.53
CA LEU A 666 11.06 27.98 28.40
C LEU A 666 10.66 28.89 29.58
#